data_61fb386b800341cf79d1b763ec29d195
#
_entry.id   61fb386b800341cf79d1b763ec29d195
#
_cell.length_a   1.000
_cell.length_b   1.000
_cell.length_c   1.000
_cell.angle_alpha   90.00
_cell.angle_beta   90.00
_cell.angle_gamma   90.00
#
_symmetry.space_group_name_H-M   'P 1'
#
loop_
_entity.id
_entity.type
_entity.pdbx_description
1 polymer ?
#
loop_
_entity_poly.entity_id
_entity_poly.type
_entity_poly.pdbx_seq_one_letter_code
_entity_poly.pdbx_strand_id
1 'polypeptide(L)'
;MVAKSSWKDLRMIFVKQNNSMCKSAPPIEFPYYHPIDSQFSSIGDLNTQEQERLIELDLRTLLLGDQTEHIRLNLDKAPFPTSLVINGTIDPYIREIIDNFSKPALNLYTIRKCCHEIVNDRVHFTATARLAARSIHDSTRFIIQKILKPDKQDAMDSGINELNRAVTKANDIFHQYASVTKEIYTKKLIGGQVLSCIHDATSVLVDEDTKNALFNIYKNVWAHYARHISTWVNKGVTDDADYEFFVWPTKGLDNSHISILVSNYPKNITVNSPKFAVVAELCPSFFVRLLPLILKCGDFRCFQNDVSNKMLFDREAALSEEDEAEKEMLLESLQLDTHSMTRNLERIDQLQSIRLLRQLRAGVDLDAALRDIHQLIYGLTVINELIVFCKKEYSSLIFQPIEQNKKRTIERISNRILHGRLQEDYYPFWKYFNFDLAYDNLMLSLCDKNICSGGAPDPNQLEGNMFYNSLTLVFSPPSELERVIPSEIISECSLIFRFYLQLAWALSMLADRMFELRHPLPSHRGYSREEAQQRHVTNTMFSLLQMCQQKLTQAIKVALAQFPNQATTIEQIIHAQRDIPYFIMKFSGLHEWKRMEPVYELIKLSFFCTSGEEMLKVLPDLQSRVDEILEQFMSGV
;
A
#
# COMPACT_ATOMS: atom_id res chain seq x y z
N MET A 1 -14.92 -20.59 19.97
CA MET A 1 -14.79 -20.11 18.58
C MET A 1 -15.35 -18.69 18.55
N VAL A 2 -14.50 -17.69 18.59
CA VAL A 2 -14.91 -16.30 18.37
C VAL A 2 -15.21 -16.19 16.88
N ALA A 3 -16.45 -15.88 16.51
CA ALA A 3 -16.83 -15.64 15.12
C ALA A 3 -15.89 -14.56 14.57
N LYS A 4 -15.18 -14.86 13.49
CA LYS A 4 -14.35 -13.87 12.80
C LYS A 4 -15.29 -12.78 12.28
N SER A 5 -15.34 -11.63 12.99
CA SER A 5 -16.07 -10.47 12.51
C SER A 5 -15.48 -10.06 11.15
N SER A 6 -16.36 -9.91 10.16
CA SER A 6 -15.96 -9.50 8.82
C SER A 6 -15.91 -7.96 8.74
N TRP A 7 -15.21 -7.41 7.74
CA TRP A 7 -15.25 -5.97 7.48
C TRP A 7 -16.69 -5.45 7.23
N LYS A 8 -17.59 -6.29 6.74
CA LYS A 8 -19.02 -5.97 6.58
C LYS A 8 -19.71 -5.71 7.91
N ASP A 9 -19.37 -6.50 8.94
CA ASP A 9 -19.90 -6.30 10.29
C ASP A 9 -19.40 -4.99 10.91
N LEU A 10 -18.11 -4.67 10.70
CA LEU A 10 -17.51 -3.40 11.13
C LEU A 10 -18.18 -2.21 10.44
N ARG A 11 -18.39 -2.28 9.13
CA ARG A 11 -19.11 -1.25 8.39
C ARG A 11 -20.50 -0.98 8.98
N MET A 12 -21.25 -2.04 9.26
CA MET A 12 -22.60 -1.93 9.84
C MET A 12 -22.60 -1.16 11.17
N ILE A 13 -21.58 -1.34 11.99
CA ILE A 13 -21.42 -0.61 13.26
C ILE A 13 -21.19 0.87 12.99
N PHE A 14 -20.26 1.22 12.07
CA PHE A 14 -19.90 2.60 11.77
C PHE A 14 -21.05 3.36 11.12
N VAL A 15 -21.74 2.76 10.15
CA VAL A 15 -22.89 3.37 9.48
C VAL A 15 -24.03 3.64 10.48
N LYS A 16 -24.29 2.74 11.40
CA LYS A 16 -25.30 2.96 12.46
C LYS A 16 -24.95 4.13 13.39
N GLN A 17 -23.66 4.29 13.70
CA GLN A 17 -23.18 5.41 14.54
C GLN A 17 -23.30 6.77 13.82
N ASN A 18 -23.06 6.80 12.51
CA ASN A 18 -23.07 8.03 11.71
C ASN A 18 -24.43 8.42 11.13
N ASN A 19 -25.47 7.60 11.29
CA ASN A 19 -26.79 7.78 10.65
C ASN A 19 -27.56 9.05 11.08
N SER A 20 -27.05 9.81 12.04
CA SER A 20 -27.67 11.06 12.50
C SER A 20 -27.36 12.29 11.61
N MET A 21 -26.42 12.21 10.69
CA MET A 21 -25.89 13.37 9.95
C MET A 21 -26.21 13.41 8.45
N CYS A 22 -26.71 12.36 7.83
CA CYS A 22 -26.92 12.34 6.38
C CYS A 22 -28.27 12.88 5.95
N LYS A 23 -28.29 13.94 5.13
CA LYS A 23 -29.50 14.43 4.45
C LYS A 23 -30.09 13.34 3.55
N SER A 24 -31.35 13.02 3.77
CA SER A 24 -32.05 11.98 3.01
C SER A 24 -32.41 12.46 1.62
N ALA A 25 -31.97 11.73 0.60
CA ALA A 25 -32.61 11.84 -0.71
C ALA A 25 -34.05 11.31 -0.64
N PRO A 26 -34.99 11.83 -1.45
CA PRO A 26 -36.40 11.42 -1.39
C PRO A 26 -36.53 9.89 -1.62
N PRO A 27 -37.43 9.21 -0.90
CA PRO A 27 -37.68 7.80 -1.10
C PRO A 27 -38.26 7.55 -2.50
N ILE A 28 -38.02 6.36 -3.06
CA ILE A 28 -38.74 5.88 -4.23
C ILE A 28 -40.01 5.22 -3.72
N GLU A 29 -41.18 5.66 -4.24
CA GLU A 29 -42.44 5.00 -3.95
C GLU A 29 -42.50 3.69 -4.73
N PHE A 30 -42.89 2.62 -4.05
CA PHE A 30 -43.18 1.35 -4.67
C PHE A 30 -44.71 1.23 -4.89
N PRO A 31 -45.16 0.99 -6.11
CA PRO A 31 -46.59 0.79 -6.36
C PRO A 31 -47.11 -0.37 -5.52
N TYR A 32 -48.23 -0.18 -4.86
CA TYR A 32 -48.85 -1.18 -4.00
C TYR A 32 -49.53 -2.23 -4.87
N TYR A 33 -48.91 -3.40 -5.00
CA TYR A 33 -49.57 -4.58 -5.56
C TYR A 33 -50.38 -5.26 -4.44
N HIS A 34 -51.72 -5.13 -4.48
CA HIS A 34 -52.54 -5.83 -3.54
C HIS A 34 -52.51 -7.36 -3.80
N PRO A 35 -52.58 -8.19 -2.75
CA PRO A 35 -52.75 -9.63 -2.93
C PRO A 35 -54.07 -9.95 -3.65
N ILE A 36 -54.13 -11.14 -4.27
CA ILE A 36 -55.08 -11.62 -5.25
C ILE A 36 -56.54 -11.73 -4.74
N ASP A 37 -56.86 -11.28 -3.53
CA ASP A 37 -58.18 -11.49 -2.90
C ASP A 37 -59.35 -10.61 -3.44
N SER A 38 -59.06 -9.68 -4.36
CA SER A 38 -60.12 -8.90 -5.02
C SER A 38 -60.62 -9.62 -6.27
N GLN A 39 -61.93 -9.59 -6.48
CA GLN A 39 -62.60 -10.22 -7.61
C GLN A 39 -61.92 -9.88 -8.95
N PHE A 40 -61.46 -10.93 -9.62
CA PHE A 40 -60.86 -10.85 -10.94
C PHE A 40 -61.99 -10.74 -11.97
N SER A 41 -62.06 -9.68 -12.75
CA SER A 41 -63.08 -9.56 -13.82
C SER A 41 -62.73 -10.50 -14.96
N SER A 42 -63.71 -11.32 -15.38
CA SER A 42 -63.58 -12.23 -16.52
C SER A 42 -63.80 -11.49 -17.83
N ILE A 43 -62.92 -11.74 -18.82
CA ILE A 43 -63.04 -11.13 -20.17
C ILE A 43 -63.63 -12.11 -21.18
N GLY A 44 -63.83 -13.37 -20.82
CA GLY A 44 -64.15 -14.45 -21.76
C GLY A 44 -65.45 -14.27 -22.53
N ASP A 45 -66.38 -13.45 -22.00
CA ASP A 45 -67.70 -13.22 -22.60
C ASP A 45 -67.77 -12.01 -23.56
N LEU A 46 -66.63 -11.28 -23.72
CA LEU A 46 -66.55 -10.09 -24.55
C LEU A 46 -66.12 -10.42 -25.99
N ASN A 47 -66.50 -9.56 -26.96
CA ASN A 47 -66.02 -9.71 -28.33
C ASN A 47 -64.52 -9.37 -28.43
N THR A 48 -63.85 -9.86 -29.48
CA THR A 48 -62.40 -9.73 -29.66
C THR A 48 -61.91 -8.25 -29.64
N GLN A 49 -62.67 -7.32 -30.18
CA GLN A 49 -62.28 -5.90 -30.21
C GLN A 49 -62.36 -5.26 -28.82
N GLU A 50 -63.33 -5.63 -28.01
CA GLU A 50 -63.46 -5.18 -26.63
C GLU A 50 -62.40 -5.81 -25.74
N GLN A 51 -62.08 -7.12 -25.94
CA GLN A 51 -60.94 -7.78 -25.27
C GLN A 51 -59.64 -7.07 -25.59
N GLU A 52 -59.36 -6.75 -26.85
CA GLU A 52 -58.17 -6.05 -27.28
C GLU A 52 -58.03 -4.68 -26.62
N ARG A 53 -59.09 -3.89 -26.57
CA ARG A 53 -59.11 -2.56 -25.96
C ARG A 53 -58.86 -2.59 -24.45
N LEU A 54 -59.49 -3.50 -23.74
CA LEU A 54 -59.32 -3.64 -22.29
C LEU A 54 -57.92 -4.18 -21.94
N ILE A 55 -57.40 -5.13 -22.70
CA ILE A 55 -56.07 -5.65 -22.52
C ILE A 55 -55.01 -4.60 -22.85
N GLU A 56 -55.19 -3.78 -23.89
CA GLU A 56 -54.29 -2.65 -24.17
C GLU A 56 -54.21 -1.68 -23.00
N LEU A 57 -55.35 -1.35 -22.41
CA LEU A 57 -55.43 -0.46 -21.24
C LEU A 57 -54.68 -1.08 -20.05
N ASP A 58 -54.92 -2.36 -19.77
CA ASP A 58 -54.26 -3.10 -18.71
C ASP A 58 -52.75 -3.20 -18.93
N LEU A 59 -52.29 -3.46 -20.15
CA LEU A 59 -50.85 -3.52 -20.47
C LEU A 59 -50.19 -2.13 -20.30
N ARG A 60 -50.84 -1.05 -20.69
CA ARG A 60 -50.34 0.34 -20.44
C ARG A 60 -50.27 0.66 -18.94
N THR A 61 -51.27 0.24 -18.18
CA THR A 61 -51.35 0.41 -16.73
C THR A 61 -50.25 -0.42 -16.04
N LEU A 62 -50.04 -1.69 -16.49
CA LEU A 62 -48.97 -2.55 -15.99
C LEU A 62 -47.55 -1.97 -16.24
N LEU A 63 -47.34 -1.34 -17.40
CA LEU A 63 -46.09 -0.63 -17.69
C LEU A 63 -45.86 0.55 -16.73
N LEU A 64 -46.91 1.25 -16.32
CA LEU A 64 -46.82 2.30 -15.29
C LEU A 64 -46.57 1.75 -13.89
N GLY A 65 -46.88 0.47 -13.67
CA GLY A 65 -46.71 -0.21 -12.39
C GLY A 65 -47.93 -0.18 -11.50
N ASP A 66 -49.06 0.25 -12.06
CA ASP A 66 -50.32 0.27 -11.37
C ASP A 66 -51.07 -1.09 -11.47
N GLN A 67 -52.10 -1.24 -10.64
CA GLN A 67 -52.93 -2.44 -10.68
C GLN A 67 -53.76 -2.50 -11.93
N THR A 68 -53.91 -3.69 -12.44
CA THR A 68 -54.74 -4.00 -13.60
C THR A 68 -55.95 -4.87 -13.22
N GLU A 69 -57.05 -4.73 -13.95
CA GLU A 69 -58.28 -5.42 -13.62
C GLU A 69 -58.32 -6.85 -14.12
N HIS A 70 -57.69 -7.15 -15.26
CA HIS A 70 -57.79 -8.43 -15.95
C HIS A 70 -56.47 -9.23 -16.05
N ILE A 71 -55.34 -8.54 -15.89
CA ILE A 71 -54.01 -9.15 -15.92
C ILE A 71 -53.33 -8.96 -14.58
N ARG A 72 -52.72 -9.98 -13.99
CA ARG A 72 -52.00 -9.87 -12.72
C ARG A 72 -50.68 -10.62 -12.72
N LEU A 73 -49.76 -10.13 -11.89
CA LEU A 73 -48.48 -10.79 -11.60
C LEU A 73 -48.70 -11.92 -10.57
N ASN A 74 -48.21 -13.12 -10.86
CA ASN A 74 -48.25 -14.26 -9.94
C ASN A 74 -47.14 -14.09 -8.88
N LEU A 75 -47.52 -13.73 -7.65
CA LEU A 75 -46.65 -13.48 -6.52
C LEU A 75 -46.63 -14.60 -5.49
N ASP A 76 -47.37 -15.72 -5.71
CA ASP A 76 -47.75 -16.67 -4.68
C ASP A 76 -46.62 -17.50 -4.05
N LYS A 77 -45.41 -17.54 -4.62
CA LYS A 77 -44.35 -18.47 -4.14
C LYS A 77 -42.94 -17.94 -4.05
N ALA A 78 -42.68 -16.73 -4.49
CA ALA A 78 -41.32 -16.20 -4.53
C ALA A 78 -41.27 -14.68 -4.30
N PRO A 79 -40.18 -14.12 -3.87
CA PRO A 79 -40.03 -12.68 -3.73
C PRO A 79 -40.16 -11.92 -5.06
N PHE A 80 -40.07 -12.64 -6.17
CA PHE A 80 -40.25 -12.13 -7.54
C PHE A 80 -41.31 -12.92 -8.28
N PRO A 81 -42.18 -12.29 -9.12
CA PRO A 81 -43.21 -12.97 -9.86
C PRO A 81 -42.60 -13.88 -10.93
N THR A 82 -43.31 -14.96 -11.24
CA THR A 82 -42.86 -15.96 -12.21
C THR A 82 -43.63 -15.93 -13.51
N SER A 83 -44.83 -15.40 -13.51
CA SER A 83 -45.73 -15.37 -14.69
C SER A 83 -46.79 -14.28 -14.56
N LEU A 84 -47.45 -13.96 -15.67
CA LEU A 84 -48.72 -13.23 -15.69
C LEU A 84 -49.88 -14.22 -15.57
N VAL A 85 -50.92 -13.81 -14.87
CA VAL A 85 -52.16 -14.57 -14.72
C VAL A 85 -53.32 -13.78 -15.27
N ILE A 86 -54.18 -14.42 -16.01
CA ILE A 86 -55.36 -13.83 -16.65
C ILE A 86 -56.58 -14.65 -16.26
N ASN A 87 -57.69 -13.97 -16.03
CA ASN A 87 -58.97 -14.62 -15.71
C ASN A 87 -59.85 -14.73 -16.96
N GLY A 88 -60.16 -15.97 -17.40
CA GLY A 88 -61.09 -16.26 -18.50
C GLY A 88 -60.42 -16.79 -19.78
N THR A 89 -61.25 -17.17 -20.72
CA THR A 89 -60.83 -17.59 -22.07
C THR A 89 -60.66 -16.36 -22.95
N ILE A 90 -59.45 -16.23 -23.52
CA ILE A 90 -59.06 -15.08 -24.34
C ILE A 90 -58.78 -15.57 -25.76
N ASP A 91 -58.99 -14.67 -26.73
CA ASP A 91 -58.58 -14.89 -28.11
C ASP A 91 -57.10 -15.33 -28.20
N PRO A 92 -56.76 -16.37 -28.94
CA PRO A 92 -55.39 -16.88 -29.08
C PRO A 92 -54.38 -15.81 -29.51
N TYR A 93 -54.79 -14.86 -30.37
CA TYR A 93 -53.95 -13.76 -30.82
C TYR A 93 -53.59 -12.80 -29.66
N ILE A 94 -54.59 -12.43 -28.87
CA ILE A 94 -54.40 -11.55 -27.70
C ILE A 94 -53.50 -12.25 -26.65
N ARG A 95 -53.68 -13.57 -26.50
CA ARG A 95 -52.86 -14.40 -25.59
C ARG A 95 -51.38 -14.37 -25.99
N GLU A 96 -51.06 -14.50 -27.29
CA GLU A 96 -49.69 -14.41 -27.80
C GLU A 96 -49.05 -13.05 -27.45
N ILE A 97 -49.80 -11.96 -27.57
CA ILE A 97 -49.32 -10.63 -27.19
C ILE A 97 -49.01 -10.55 -25.69
N ILE A 98 -49.90 -11.07 -24.84
CA ILE A 98 -49.68 -11.08 -23.39
C ILE A 98 -48.49 -11.94 -23.00
N ASP A 99 -48.29 -13.08 -23.65
CA ASP A 99 -47.14 -13.94 -23.45
C ASP A 99 -45.82 -13.21 -23.82
N ASN A 100 -45.82 -12.44 -24.90
CA ASN A 100 -44.70 -11.58 -25.27
C ASN A 100 -44.44 -10.46 -24.24
N PHE A 101 -45.49 -9.91 -23.63
CA PHE A 101 -45.40 -8.93 -22.56
C PHE A 101 -44.97 -9.50 -21.21
N SER A 102 -45.09 -10.80 -21.01
CA SER A 102 -44.80 -11.45 -19.73
C SER A 102 -43.35 -11.15 -19.26
N LYS A 103 -42.35 -11.36 -20.10
CA LYS A 103 -40.95 -11.14 -19.76
C LYS A 103 -40.67 -9.65 -19.41
N PRO A 104 -41.04 -8.66 -20.25
CA PRO A 104 -40.89 -7.25 -19.89
C PRO A 104 -41.56 -6.86 -18.58
N ALA A 105 -42.81 -7.31 -18.34
CA ALA A 105 -43.55 -7.01 -17.11
C ALA A 105 -42.84 -7.55 -15.84
N LEU A 106 -42.33 -8.79 -15.90
CA LEU A 106 -41.57 -9.41 -14.82
C LEU A 106 -40.26 -8.68 -14.54
N ASN A 107 -39.58 -8.27 -15.61
CA ASN A 107 -38.34 -7.47 -15.49
C ASN A 107 -38.63 -6.11 -14.86
N LEU A 108 -39.67 -5.40 -15.29
CA LEU A 108 -40.08 -4.10 -14.74
C LEU A 108 -40.46 -4.19 -13.27
N TYR A 109 -41.20 -5.21 -12.86
CA TYR A 109 -41.50 -5.46 -11.45
C TYR A 109 -40.21 -5.67 -10.64
N THR A 110 -39.29 -6.50 -11.15
CA THR A 110 -38.01 -6.79 -10.50
C THR A 110 -37.19 -5.51 -10.32
N ILE A 111 -37.10 -4.66 -11.37
CA ILE A 111 -36.41 -3.37 -11.31
C ILE A 111 -37.02 -2.50 -10.22
N ARG A 112 -38.33 -2.30 -10.23
CA ARG A 112 -39.03 -1.44 -9.26
C ARG A 112 -38.83 -1.89 -7.84
N LYS A 113 -39.03 -3.20 -7.58
CA LYS A 113 -38.87 -3.78 -6.26
C LYS A 113 -37.44 -3.63 -5.76
N CYS A 114 -36.45 -4.06 -6.55
CA CYS A 114 -35.05 -3.96 -6.14
C CYS A 114 -34.62 -2.50 -5.95
N CYS A 115 -35.02 -1.58 -6.85
CA CYS A 115 -34.69 -0.18 -6.70
C CYS A 115 -35.33 0.45 -5.46
N HIS A 116 -36.59 0.12 -5.14
CA HIS A 116 -37.25 0.58 -3.92
C HIS A 116 -36.50 0.11 -2.66
N GLU A 117 -36.23 -1.18 -2.57
CA GLU A 117 -35.51 -1.76 -1.42
C GLU A 117 -34.10 -1.20 -1.28
N ILE A 118 -33.33 -1.09 -2.38
CA ILE A 118 -31.97 -0.55 -2.35
C ILE A 118 -31.94 0.92 -1.92
N VAL A 119 -32.85 1.75 -2.42
CA VAL A 119 -32.84 3.18 -2.13
C VAL A 119 -33.30 3.48 -0.71
N ASN A 120 -34.26 2.71 -0.18
CA ASN A 120 -34.85 2.95 1.14
C ASN A 120 -34.06 2.32 2.28
N ASP A 121 -33.32 1.24 2.04
CA ASP A 121 -32.47 0.59 3.05
C ASP A 121 -31.05 1.16 3.05
N ARG A 122 -30.83 2.19 3.86
CA ARG A 122 -29.53 2.86 4.00
C ARG A 122 -28.49 2.05 4.78
N VAL A 123 -28.93 1.13 5.59
CA VAL A 123 -28.03 0.36 6.44
C VAL A 123 -27.28 -0.66 5.60
N HIS A 124 -27.98 -1.37 4.72
CA HIS A 124 -27.38 -2.41 3.91
C HIS A 124 -26.80 -1.90 2.59
N PHE A 125 -27.32 -0.79 2.04
CA PHE A 125 -26.88 -0.27 0.75
C PHE A 125 -26.21 1.10 0.85
N THR A 126 -25.12 1.28 0.12
CA THR A 126 -24.30 2.50 0.11
C THR A 126 -24.84 3.55 -0.84
N ALA A 127 -24.27 4.76 -0.78
CA ALA A 127 -24.62 5.84 -1.69
C ALA A 127 -24.43 5.44 -3.16
N THR A 128 -23.35 4.74 -3.49
CA THR A 128 -23.09 4.21 -4.84
C THR A 128 -24.19 3.25 -5.30
N ALA A 129 -24.60 2.29 -4.45
CA ALA A 129 -25.68 1.35 -4.77
C ALA A 129 -27.02 2.06 -4.95
N ARG A 130 -27.35 3.00 -4.05
CA ARG A 130 -28.59 3.81 -4.13
C ARG A 130 -28.63 4.69 -5.38
N LEU A 131 -27.48 5.25 -5.77
CA LEU A 131 -27.37 6.05 -6.99
C LEU A 131 -27.55 5.19 -8.25
N ALA A 132 -26.96 4.00 -8.28
CA ALA A 132 -27.15 3.04 -9.36
C ALA A 132 -28.64 2.66 -9.53
N ALA A 133 -29.28 2.29 -8.41
CA ALA A 133 -30.71 1.96 -8.41
C ALA A 133 -31.59 3.13 -8.88
N ARG A 134 -31.32 4.36 -8.46
CA ARG A 134 -32.04 5.55 -8.94
C ARG A 134 -31.82 5.79 -10.43
N SER A 135 -30.58 5.74 -10.88
CA SER A 135 -30.27 5.95 -12.31
C SER A 135 -30.98 4.93 -13.19
N ILE A 136 -31.03 3.65 -12.74
CA ILE A 136 -31.78 2.59 -13.44
C ILE A 136 -33.28 2.87 -13.41
N HIS A 137 -33.84 3.23 -12.26
CA HIS A 137 -35.26 3.55 -12.10
C HIS A 137 -35.66 4.73 -13.01
N ASP A 138 -34.90 5.83 -13.00
CA ASP A 138 -35.19 7.02 -13.79
C ASP A 138 -35.06 6.74 -15.30
N SER A 139 -34.03 5.98 -15.71
CA SER A 139 -33.88 5.53 -17.10
C SER A 139 -35.04 4.62 -17.54
N THR A 140 -35.45 3.70 -16.68
CA THR A 140 -36.62 2.82 -16.93
C THR A 140 -37.89 3.67 -17.11
N ARG A 141 -38.12 4.64 -16.23
CA ARG A 141 -39.27 5.56 -16.31
C ARG A 141 -39.26 6.37 -17.61
N PHE A 142 -38.09 6.88 -18.00
CA PHE A 142 -37.94 7.61 -19.27
C PHE A 142 -38.28 6.73 -20.48
N ILE A 143 -37.79 5.49 -20.53
CA ILE A 143 -38.09 4.53 -21.61
C ILE A 143 -39.60 4.24 -21.67
N ILE A 144 -40.26 4.00 -20.53
CA ILE A 144 -41.70 3.75 -20.45
C ILE A 144 -42.47 4.96 -20.93
N GLN A 145 -42.09 6.18 -20.51
CA GLN A 145 -42.74 7.42 -20.99
C GLN A 145 -42.64 7.58 -22.50
N LYS A 146 -41.47 7.21 -23.09
CA LYS A 146 -41.29 7.25 -24.54
C LYS A 146 -42.16 6.22 -25.27
N ILE A 147 -42.35 5.03 -24.70
CA ILE A 147 -43.21 3.98 -25.23
C ILE A 147 -44.67 4.42 -25.19
N LEU A 148 -45.11 5.06 -24.11
CA LEU A 148 -46.51 5.44 -23.90
C LEU A 148 -46.92 6.76 -24.63
N LYS A 149 -45.95 7.60 -25.02
CA LYS A 149 -46.16 8.85 -25.76
C LYS A 149 -45.36 8.82 -27.06
N PRO A 150 -45.81 8.08 -28.09
CA PRO A 150 -45.14 8.10 -29.38
C PRO A 150 -45.25 9.53 -29.99
N ASP A 151 -44.21 9.95 -30.72
CA ASP A 151 -44.17 11.23 -31.40
C ASP A 151 -45.37 11.38 -32.33
N LYS A 152 -45.98 12.57 -32.34
CA LYS A 152 -47.29 12.90 -32.93
C LYS A 152 -47.46 12.61 -34.44
N GLN A 153 -46.47 12.08 -35.15
CA GLN A 153 -46.56 11.84 -36.60
C GLN A 153 -47.26 10.51 -36.97
N ASP A 154 -47.33 9.52 -36.06
CA ASP A 154 -47.90 8.21 -36.33
C ASP A 154 -49.18 7.90 -35.51
N ALA A 155 -49.91 8.91 -35.08
CA ALA A 155 -51.01 8.81 -34.11
C ALA A 155 -52.31 8.17 -34.64
N MET A 156 -52.39 7.66 -35.87
CA MET A 156 -53.59 7.07 -36.40
C MET A 156 -53.73 5.54 -36.25
N ASP A 157 -52.65 4.83 -35.89
CA ASP A 157 -52.67 3.38 -35.70
C ASP A 157 -51.96 2.87 -34.42
N SER A 158 -52.07 3.63 -33.31
CA SER A 158 -51.48 3.24 -32.03
C SER A 158 -52.28 2.15 -31.32
N GLY A 159 -52.30 0.97 -31.89
CA GLY A 159 -52.96 -0.20 -31.33
C GLY A 159 -52.00 -1.07 -30.50
N ILE A 160 -52.54 -2.15 -29.89
CA ILE A 160 -51.82 -3.13 -29.05
C ILE A 160 -50.57 -3.70 -29.71
N ASN A 161 -50.52 -3.80 -31.04
CA ASN A 161 -49.38 -4.29 -31.83
C ASN A 161 -48.16 -3.35 -31.80
N GLU A 162 -48.40 -2.02 -31.88
CA GLU A 162 -47.35 -1.05 -31.81
C GLU A 162 -46.73 -1.01 -30.39
N LEU A 163 -47.61 -1.06 -29.38
CA LEU A 163 -47.20 -1.19 -27.99
C LEU A 163 -46.34 -2.43 -27.77
N ASN A 164 -46.80 -3.58 -28.30
CA ASN A 164 -46.06 -4.85 -28.23
C ASN A 164 -44.67 -4.74 -28.90
N ARG A 165 -44.60 -4.17 -30.11
CA ARG A 165 -43.36 -3.94 -30.83
C ARG A 165 -42.37 -3.04 -30.03
N ALA A 166 -42.88 -1.92 -29.49
CA ALA A 166 -42.08 -0.99 -28.73
C ALA A 166 -41.52 -1.61 -27.42
N VAL A 167 -42.36 -2.38 -26.72
CA VAL A 167 -41.94 -3.07 -25.47
C VAL A 167 -40.98 -4.22 -25.76
N THR A 168 -41.21 -4.98 -26.83
CA THR A 168 -40.30 -6.06 -27.24
C THR A 168 -38.91 -5.50 -27.59
N LYS A 169 -38.85 -4.36 -28.29
CA LYS A 169 -37.59 -3.66 -28.59
C LYS A 169 -36.85 -3.21 -27.31
N ALA A 170 -37.57 -2.78 -26.27
CA ALA A 170 -36.98 -2.34 -25.01
C ALA A 170 -36.67 -3.48 -24.02
N ASN A 171 -37.14 -4.71 -24.31
CA ASN A 171 -37.06 -5.85 -23.40
C ASN A 171 -35.62 -6.18 -22.99
N ASP A 172 -34.67 -6.09 -23.90
CA ASP A 172 -33.29 -6.44 -23.62
C ASP A 172 -32.67 -5.45 -22.63
N ILE A 173 -33.01 -4.15 -22.74
CA ILE A 173 -32.63 -3.13 -21.76
C ILE A 173 -33.26 -3.44 -20.40
N PHE A 174 -34.57 -3.75 -20.35
CA PHE A 174 -35.23 -4.10 -19.10
C PHE A 174 -34.68 -5.36 -18.47
N HIS A 175 -34.33 -6.35 -19.28
CA HIS A 175 -33.70 -7.58 -18.80
C HIS A 175 -32.34 -7.30 -18.12
N GLN A 176 -31.49 -6.50 -18.76
CA GLN A 176 -30.18 -6.16 -18.20
C GLN A 176 -30.32 -5.31 -16.93
N TYR A 177 -31.24 -4.35 -16.92
CA TYR A 177 -31.51 -3.56 -15.72
C TYR A 177 -32.03 -4.42 -14.56
N ALA A 178 -32.94 -5.35 -14.85
CA ALA A 178 -33.44 -6.30 -13.86
C ALA A 178 -32.34 -7.21 -13.33
N SER A 179 -31.45 -7.71 -14.20
CA SER A 179 -30.33 -8.55 -13.82
C SER A 179 -29.36 -7.83 -12.89
N VAL A 180 -28.91 -6.62 -13.27
CA VAL A 180 -27.98 -5.79 -12.48
C VAL A 180 -28.59 -5.40 -11.13
N THR A 181 -29.84 -4.88 -11.11
CA THR A 181 -30.49 -4.49 -9.85
C THR A 181 -30.74 -5.66 -8.92
N LYS A 182 -31.14 -6.82 -9.47
CA LYS A 182 -31.32 -8.05 -8.71
C LYS A 182 -30.01 -8.54 -8.11
N GLU A 183 -28.91 -8.48 -8.87
CA GLU A 183 -27.59 -8.86 -8.38
C GLU A 183 -27.10 -7.95 -7.24
N ILE A 184 -27.23 -6.62 -7.40
CA ILE A 184 -26.91 -5.65 -6.35
C ILE A 184 -27.73 -5.94 -5.08
N TYR A 185 -29.04 -6.19 -5.24
CA TYR A 185 -29.95 -6.45 -4.13
C TYR A 185 -29.64 -7.76 -3.40
N THR A 186 -29.50 -8.86 -4.14
CA THR A 186 -29.34 -10.21 -3.57
C THR A 186 -27.97 -10.41 -2.93
N LYS A 187 -26.91 -9.91 -3.57
CA LYS A 187 -25.53 -10.02 -3.07
C LYS A 187 -25.16 -8.88 -2.09
N LYS A 188 -26.04 -7.88 -1.92
CA LYS A 188 -25.79 -6.68 -1.11
C LYS A 188 -24.44 -6.04 -1.47
N LEU A 189 -24.26 -5.73 -2.76
CA LEU A 189 -23.03 -5.16 -3.28
C LEU A 189 -22.83 -3.72 -2.77
N ILE A 190 -21.58 -3.35 -2.49
CA ILE A 190 -21.20 -2.12 -1.82
C ILE A 190 -20.10 -1.41 -2.63
N GLY A 191 -20.19 -0.09 -2.77
CA GLY A 191 -19.15 0.76 -3.34
C GLY A 191 -18.61 0.27 -4.68
N GLY A 192 -17.31 -0.02 -4.75
CA GLY A 192 -16.65 -0.49 -5.98
C GLY A 192 -17.17 -1.82 -6.52
N GLN A 193 -17.80 -2.67 -5.68
CA GLN A 193 -18.43 -3.92 -6.15
C GLN A 193 -19.62 -3.65 -7.06
N VAL A 194 -20.38 -2.57 -6.79
CA VAL A 194 -21.49 -2.13 -7.66
C VAL A 194 -20.97 -1.71 -9.03
N LEU A 195 -19.87 -0.94 -9.04
CA LEU A 195 -19.22 -0.54 -10.28
C LEU A 195 -18.71 -1.74 -11.08
N SER A 196 -18.11 -2.73 -10.42
CA SER A 196 -17.67 -3.96 -11.05
C SER A 196 -18.83 -4.71 -11.68
N CYS A 197 -19.96 -4.86 -10.97
CA CYS A 197 -21.17 -5.52 -11.48
C CYS A 197 -21.70 -4.84 -12.75
N ILE A 198 -21.81 -3.49 -12.76
CA ILE A 198 -22.29 -2.73 -13.93
C ILE A 198 -21.28 -2.82 -15.08
N HIS A 199 -19.99 -2.71 -14.81
CA HIS A 199 -18.92 -2.80 -15.81
C HIS A 199 -18.91 -4.19 -16.47
N ASP A 200 -18.98 -5.26 -15.67
CA ASP A 200 -18.96 -6.63 -16.17
C ASP A 200 -20.21 -6.92 -17.03
N ALA A 201 -21.39 -6.46 -16.57
CA ALA A 201 -22.61 -6.52 -17.36
C ALA A 201 -22.48 -5.78 -18.70
N THR A 202 -21.88 -4.59 -18.69
CA THR A 202 -21.70 -3.77 -19.91
C THR A 202 -20.70 -4.41 -20.88
N SER A 203 -19.65 -5.07 -20.38
CA SER A 203 -18.58 -5.66 -21.18
C SER A 203 -19.03 -6.90 -21.98
N VAL A 204 -20.06 -7.60 -21.52
CA VAL A 204 -20.59 -8.82 -22.17
C VAL A 204 -21.60 -8.50 -23.27
N LEU A 205 -22.14 -7.28 -23.31
CA LEU A 205 -23.19 -6.90 -24.24
C LEU A 205 -22.67 -6.65 -25.65
N VAL A 206 -23.40 -7.20 -26.62
CA VAL A 206 -23.15 -7.02 -28.06
C VAL A 206 -24.08 -5.94 -28.65
N ASP A 207 -25.31 -5.82 -28.12
CA ASP A 207 -26.26 -4.81 -28.57
C ASP A 207 -25.83 -3.40 -28.12
N GLU A 208 -25.61 -2.50 -29.09
CA GLU A 208 -25.10 -1.15 -28.83
C GLU A 208 -26.11 -0.27 -28.08
N ASP A 209 -27.42 -0.42 -28.31
CA ASP A 209 -28.45 0.37 -27.64
C ASP A 209 -28.50 0.04 -26.13
N THR A 210 -28.51 -1.25 -25.81
CA THR A 210 -28.48 -1.74 -24.43
C THR A 210 -27.16 -1.41 -23.73
N LYS A 211 -26.04 -1.55 -24.44
CA LYS A 211 -24.72 -1.20 -23.94
C LYS A 211 -24.61 0.29 -23.60
N ASN A 212 -25.07 1.17 -24.49
CA ASN A 212 -25.09 2.62 -24.26
C ASN A 212 -26.00 3.00 -23.09
N ALA A 213 -27.14 2.34 -22.93
CA ALA A 213 -28.04 2.55 -21.80
C ALA A 213 -27.36 2.21 -20.46
N LEU A 214 -26.73 1.06 -20.34
CA LEU A 214 -25.96 0.69 -19.14
C LEU A 214 -24.71 1.56 -18.94
N PHE A 215 -24.03 1.93 -20.00
CA PHE A 215 -22.84 2.78 -19.91
C PHE A 215 -23.15 4.19 -19.39
N ASN A 216 -24.32 4.74 -19.71
CA ASN A 216 -24.77 6.00 -19.14
C ASN A 216 -25.02 5.91 -17.62
N ILE A 217 -25.60 4.79 -17.16
CA ILE A 217 -25.75 4.52 -15.72
C ILE A 217 -24.37 4.38 -15.08
N TYR A 218 -23.48 3.61 -15.70
CA TYR A 218 -22.10 3.46 -15.24
C TYR A 218 -21.37 4.78 -15.08
N LYS A 219 -21.47 5.70 -16.05
CA LYS A 219 -20.90 7.04 -15.96
C LYS A 219 -21.40 7.83 -14.75
N ASN A 220 -22.70 7.81 -14.49
CA ASN A 220 -23.28 8.52 -13.36
C ASN A 220 -22.78 7.99 -12.02
N VAL A 221 -22.74 6.68 -11.88
CA VAL A 221 -22.26 5.98 -10.68
C VAL A 221 -20.75 6.18 -10.50
N TRP A 222 -20.01 6.10 -11.62
CA TRP A 222 -18.57 6.38 -11.64
C TRP A 222 -18.23 7.80 -11.18
N ALA A 223 -18.93 8.81 -11.68
CA ALA A 223 -18.69 10.20 -11.29
C ALA A 223 -18.84 10.43 -9.78
N HIS A 224 -19.73 9.68 -9.12
CA HIS A 224 -19.86 9.71 -7.66
C HIS A 224 -18.63 9.05 -6.98
N TYR A 225 -18.27 7.85 -7.40
CA TYR A 225 -17.16 7.10 -6.80
C TYR A 225 -15.80 7.76 -7.07
N ALA A 226 -15.61 8.34 -8.24
CA ALA A 226 -14.41 9.09 -8.62
C ALA A 226 -14.15 10.30 -7.70
N ARG A 227 -15.18 10.88 -7.09
CA ARG A 227 -15.00 11.96 -6.08
C ARG A 227 -14.26 11.46 -4.85
N HIS A 228 -14.50 10.22 -4.40
CA HIS A 228 -13.76 9.63 -3.28
C HIS A 228 -12.28 9.46 -3.64
N ILE A 229 -11.98 8.95 -4.86
CA ILE A 229 -10.61 8.83 -5.35
C ILE A 229 -9.94 10.21 -5.44
N SER A 230 -10.62 11.19 -6.06
CA SER A 230 -10.10 12.55 -6.19
C SER A 230 -9.86 13.21 -4.81
N THR A 231 -10.78 13.05 -3.87
CA THR A 231 -10.63 13.58 -2.51
C THR A 231 -9.45 12.94 -1.79
N TRP A 232 -9.30 11.61 -1.91
CA TRP A 232 -8.16 10.88 -1.35
C TRP A 232 -6.84 11.34 -1.95
N VAL A 233 -6.72 11.34 -3.27
CA VAL A 233 -5.49 11.71 -3.98
C VAL A 233 -5.13 13.19 -3.76
N ASN A 234 -6.12 14.09 -3.75
CA ASN A 234 -5.88 15.53 -3.64
C ASN A 234 -5.70 16.01 -2.20
N LYS A 235 -6.50 15.50 -1.28
CA LYS A 235 -6.54 16.01 0.11
C LYS A 235 -5.91 15.06 1.13
N GLY A 236 -5.68 13.80 0.79
CA GLY A 236 -5.18 12.78 1.74
C GLY A 236 -6.18 12.47 2.86
N VAL A 237 -7.47 12.71 2.63
CA VAL A 237 -8.54 12.42 3.58
C VAL A 237 -9.64 11.65 2.87
N THR A 238 -10.39 10.87 3.64
CA THR A 238 -11.58 10.16 3.16
C THR A 238 -12.82 10.88 3.70
N ASP A 239 -13.68 11.36 2.80
CA ASP A 239 -15.00 11.90 3.13
C ASP A 239 -16.07 10.90 2.67
N ASP A 240 -16.17 9.79 3.40
CA ASP A 240 -17.02 8.65 3.09
C ASP A 240 -17.84 8.24 4.30
N ALA A 241 -19.04 8.82 4.42
CA ALA A 241 -19.96 8.53 5.52
C ALA A 241 -20.55 7.11 5.45
N ASP A 242 -20.60 6.51 4.26
CA ASP A 242 -21.18 5.19 4.01
C ASP A 242 -20.15 4.05 4.09
N TYR A 243 -18.86 4.35 4.26
CA TYR A 243 -17.75 3.38 4.25
C TYR A 243 -17.79 2.47 3.01
N GLU A 244 -17.95 3.09 1.85
CA GLU A 244 -18.03 2.42 0.55
C GLU A 244 -16.73 2.49 -0.27
N PHE A 245 -15.83 3.40 0.11
CA PHE A 245 -14.51 3.54 -0.49
C PHE A 245 -13.55 2.51 0.11
N PHE A 246 -12.56 2.08 -0.65
CA PHE A 246 -11.62 1.04 -0.20
C PHE A 246 -10.56 1.53 0.80
N VAL A 247 -10.45 2.83 1.09
CA VAL A 247 -9.55 3.40 2.10
C VAL A 247 -10.36 3.86 3.31
N TRP A 248 -10.07 3.29 4.47
CA TRP A 248 -10.76 3.60 5.72
C TRP A 248 -9.82 4.25 6.73
N PRO A 249 -10.22 5.33 7.44
CA PRO A 249 -9.42 5.91 8.50
C PRO A 249 -9.32 4.94 9.68
N THR A 250 -8.12 4.76 10.25
CA THR A 250 -7.90 3.91 11.43
C THR A 250 -8.17 4.64 12.74
N LYS A 251 -8.35 5.96 12.69
CA LYS A 251 -8.62 6.77 13.88
C LYS A 251 -9.93 6.34 14.53
N GLY A 252 -9.84 5.85 15.77
CA GLY A 252 -10.99 5.34 16.53
C GLY A 252 -11.24 3.84 16.38
N LEU A 253 -10.40 3.11 15.65
CA LEU A 253 -10.42 1.66 15.57
C LEU A 253 -9.51 1.05 16.64
N ASP A 254 -9.98 -0.01 17.28
CA ASP A 254 -9.15 -0.83 18.17
C ASP A 254 -8.16 -1.68 17.35
N ASN A 255 -7.03 -2.06 17.95
CA ASN A 255 -6.01 -2.89 17.31
C ASN A 255 -6.56 -4.22 16.76
N SER A 256 -7.61 -4.78 17.37
CA SER A 256 -8.30 -5.97 16.88
C SER A 256 -9.02 -5.72 15.55
N HIS A 257 -9.65 -4.57 15.38
CA HIS A 257 -10.32 -4.15 14.16
C HIS A 257 -9.32 -3.86 13.04
N ILE A 258 -8.22 -3.18 13.37
CA ILE A 258 -7.12 -2.92 12.42
C ILE A 258 -6.52 -4.24 11.92
N SER A 259 -6.33 -5.23 12.80
CA SER A 259 -5.79 -6.54 12.39
C SER A 259 -6.70 -7.30 11.42
N ILE A 260 -8.03 -7.16 11.56
CA ILE A 260 -9.01 -7.76 10.64
C ILE A 260 -8.91 -7.11 9.25
N LEU A 261 -8.78 -5.78 9.22
CA LEU A 261 -8.66 -5.03 7.96
C LEU A 261 -7.32 -5.31 7.26
N VAL A 262 -6.22 -5.37 8.01
CA VAL A 262 -4.88 -5.63 7.48
C VAL A 262 -4.69 -7.08 7.02
N SER A 263 -5.38 -8.06 7.62
CA SER A 263 -5.27 -9.48 7.22
C SER A 263 -5.75 -9.75 5.78
N ASN A 264 -6.53 -8.85 5.20
CA ASN A 264 -7.06 -8.94 3.84
C ASN A 264 -6.23 -8.16 2.80
N TYR A 265 -5.05 -7.69 3.18
CA TYR A 265 -4.17 -6.94 2.29
C TYR A 265 -3.59 -7.82 1.18
N PRO A 266 -3.52 -7.33 -0.06
CA PRO A 266 -2.67 -7.93 -1.07
C PRO A 266 -1.22 -7.86 -0.59
N LYS A 267 -0.51 -8.99 -0.61
CA LYS A 267 0.88 -9.12 -0.10
C LYS A 267 1.90 -8.13 -0.70
N ASN A 268 1.52 -7.44 -1.77
CA ASN A 268 2.38 -6.53 -2.52
C ASN A 268 2.19 -5.05 -2.16
N ILE A 269 1.34 -4.74 -1.18
CA ILE A 269 1.07 -3.36 -0.79
C ILE A 269 1.57 -3.15 0.64
N THR A 270 2.72 -2.54 0.77
CA THR A 270 3.22 -2.03 2.06
C THR A 270 2.63 -0.65 2.31
N VAL A 271 1.62 -0.56 3.16
CA VAL A 271 1.14 0.73 3.65
C VAL A 271 1.91 1.05 4.93
N ASN A 272 2.83 1.99 4.81
CA ASN A 272 3.67 2.42 5.93
C ASN A 272 2.95 3.36 6.91
N SER A 273 1.67 3.68 6.67
CA SER A 273 0.94 4.61 7.52
C SER A 273 -0.08 3.88 8.40
N PRO A 274 0.03 3.97 9.74
CA PRO A 274 -0.95 3.40 10.66
C PRO A 274 -2.30 4.14 10.65
N LYS A 275 -2.45 5.19 9.82
CA LYS A 275 -3.62 6.08 9.80
C LYS A 275 -4.76 5.56 8.95
N PHE A 276 -4.49 4.66 8.02
CA PHE A 276 -5.48 4.14 7.08
C PHE A 276 -5.36 2.63 6.94
N ALA A 277 -6.52 2.00 6.79
CA ALA A 277 -6.63 0.59 6.42
C ALA A 277 -7.26 0.49 5.03
N VAL A 278 -6.93 -0.55 4.28
CA VAL A 278 -7.46 -0.78 2.93
C VAL A 278 -8.33 -2.03 2.91
N VAL A 279 -9.54 -1.89 2.40
CA VAL A 279 -10.46 -2.99 2.15
C VAL A 279 -10.45 -3.28 0.65
N ALA A 280 -9.55 -4.18 0.23
CA ALA A 280 -9.33 -4.47 -1.20
C ALA A 280 -10.61 -4.96 -1.93
N GLU A 281 -11.53 -5.61 -1.22
CA GLU A 281 -12.80 -6.07 -1.76
C GLU A 281 -13.73 -4.94 -2.21
N LEU A 282 -13.54 -3.72 -1.69
CA LEU A 282 -14.30 -2.53 -2.11
C LEU A 282 -13.68 -1.83 -3.32
N CYS A 283 -12.49 -2.23 -3.75
CA CYS A 283 -11.89 -1.71 -4.96
C CYS A 283 -12.59 -2.30 -6.20
N PRO A 284 -12.99 -1.49 -7.18
CA PRO A 284 -13.52 -2.00 -8.44
C PRO A 284 -12.53 -2.98 -9.11
N SER A 285 -13.03 -4.08 -9.68
CA SER A 285 -12.21 -5.15 -10.26
C SER A 285 -11.21 -4.65 -11.31
N PHE A 286 -11.62 -3.68 -12.13
CA PHE A 286 -10.80 -3.07 -13.17
C PHE A 286 -9.74 -2.08 -12.61
N PHE A 287 -9.81 -1.69 -11.32
CA PHE A 287 -8.83 -0.81 -10.66
C PHE A 287 -7.82 -1.53 -9.77
N VAL A 288 -7.92 -2.82 -9.59
CA VAL A 288 -6.99 -3.58 -8.73
C VAL A 288 -5.51 -3.32 -9.08
N ARG A 289 -5.20 -3.13 -10.37
CA ARG A 289 -3.84 -2.80 -10.82
C ARG A 289 -3.41 -1.37 -10.47
N LEU A 290 -4.35 -0.44 -10.35
CA LEU A 290 -4.09 0.97 -10.01
C LEU A 290 -4.11 1.21 -8.50
N LEU A 291 -4.63 0.25 -7.72
CA LEU A 291 -4.77 0.37 -6.28
C LEU A 291 -3.47 0.80 -5.57
N PRO A 292 -2.29 0.21 -5.84
CA PRO A 292 -1.04 0.65 -5.19
C PRO A 292 -0.70 2.11 -5.47
N LEU A 293 -0.93 2.57 -6.69
CA LEU A 293 -0.64 3.95 -7.10
C LEU A 293 -1.61 4.95 -6.47
N ILE A 294 -2.92 4.64 -6.45
CA ILE A 294 -3.93 5.48 -5.78
C ILE A 294 -3.64 5.60 -4.29
N LEU A 295 -3.28 4.48 -3.64
CA LEU A 295 -2.91 4.46 -2.23
C LEU A 295 -1.67 5.32 -1.97
N LYS A 296 -0.63 5.16 -2.79
CA LYS A 296 0.61 5.93 -2.71
C LYS A 296 0.36 7.43 -2.81
N CYS A 297 -0.41 7.88 -3.81
CA CYS A 297 -0.74 9.30 -3.99
C CYS A 297 -1.45 9.90 -2.77
N GLY A 298 -2.48 9.24 -2.25
CA GLY A 298 -3.24 9.74 -1.12
C GLY A 298 -2.47 9.71 0.20
N ASP A 299 -1.71 8.64 0.46
CA ASP A 299 -0.85 8.50 1.62
C ASP A 299 0.28 9.56 1.60
N PHE A 300 0.83 9.84 0.42
CA PHE A 300 1.80 10.91 0.22
C PHE A 300 1.21 12.28 0.58
N ARG A 301 -0.03 12.54 0.17
CA ARG A 301 -0.72 13.79 0.51
C ARG A 301 -1.04 13.91 1.99
N CYS A 302 -1.44 12.80 2.63
CA CYS A 302 -1.64 12.75 4.07
C CYS A 302 -0.36 13.12 4.84
N PHE A 303 0.78 12.57 4.41
CA PHE A 303 2.09 12.89 4.96
C PHE A 303 2.45 14.38 4.78
N GLN A 304 2.22 14.95 3.59
CA GLN A 304 2.43 16.38 3.35
C GLN A 304 1.63 17.26 4.31
N ASN A 305 0.37 16.90 4.55
CA ASN A 305 -0.49 17.65 5.48
C ASN A 305 0.05 17.59 6.90
N ASP A 306 0.57 16.44 7.35
CA ASP A 306 1.17 16.29 8.67
C ASP A 306 2.44 17.13 8.83
N VAL A 307 3.32 17.09 7.83
CA VAL A 307 4.57 17.89 7.81
C VAL A 307 4.24 19.38 7.83
N SER A 308 3.30 19.82 7.00
CA SER A 308 2.88 21.23 6.94
C SER A 308 2.23 21.73 8.24
N ASN A 309 1.54 20.85 8.98
CA ASN A 309 0.93 21.19 10.27
C ASN A 309 1.93 21.27 11.42
N LYS A 310 3.03 20.50 11.37
CA LYS A 310 4.06 20.45 12.43
C LYS A 310 5.14 21.48 12.26
N MET A 311 5.49 21.79 11.04
CA MET A 311 6.45 22.82 10.72
C MET A 311 5.65 24.08 10.34
N LEU A 312 5.95 25.21 10.97
CA LEU A 312 5.49 26.54 10.55
C LEU A 312 6.16 26.88 9.21
N PHE A 313 5.80 26.15 8.16
CA PHE A 313 6.28 26.47 6.83
C PHE A 313 5.58 27.72 6.33
N ASP A 314 6.38 28.67 5.90
CA ASP A 314 5.90 29.75 5.06
C ASP A 314 5.14 29.14 3.86
N ARG A 315 3.95 29.67 3.58
CA ARG A 315 3.12 29.25 2.46
C ARG A 315 3.79 29.39 1.09
N GLU A 316 4.98 29.98 1.05
CA GLU A 316 5.77 30.23 -0.17
C GLU A 316 6.42 29.00 -0.80
N ALA A 317 6.49 27.84 -0.10
CA ALA A 317 6.93 26.58 -0.71
C ALA A 317 5.80 25.83 -1.43
N ALA A 318 4.79 26.54 -1.89
CA ALA A 318 3.71 25.99 -2.72
C ALA A 318 4.25 25.52 -4.08
N LEU A 319 3.52 24.60 -4.73
CA LEU A 319 3.72 24.36 -6.17
C LEU A 319 3.57 25.67 -6.94
N SER A 320 4.22 25.81 -8.09
CA SER A 320 3.91 26.90 -9.01
C SER A 320 2.43 26.88 -9.34
N GLU A 321 1.84 28.03 -9.67
CA GLU A 321 0.42 28.09 -10.09
C GLU A 321 0.14 27.17 -11.28
N GLU A 322 1.11 27.00 -12.18
CA GLU A 322 1.03 26.09 -13.31
C GLU A 322 0.97 24.61 -12.89
N ASP A 323 1.77 24.19 -11.92
CA ASP A 323 1.76 22.80 -11.39
C ASP A 323 0.45 22.49 -10.64
N GLU A 324 -0.13 23.45 -9.92
CA GLU A 324 -1.44 23.29 -9.25
C GLU A 324 -2.58 23.22 -10.28
N ALA A 325 -2.56 24.06 -11.31
CA ALA A 325 -3.54 24.03 -12.39
C ALA A 325 -3.45 22.72 -13.20
N GLU A 326 -2.23 22.22 -13.50
CA GLU A 326 -2.02 20.92 -14.13
C GLU A 326 -2.62 19.80 -13.30
N LYS A 327 -2.37 19.79 -11.99
CA LYS A 327 -2.90 18.80 -11.06
C LYS A 327 -4.42 18.78 -11.00
N GLU A 328 -5.06 19.97 -10.93
CA GLU A 328 -6.52 20.08 -10.93
C GLU A 328 -7.12 19.55 -12.23
N MET A 329 -6.54 19.91 -13.38
CA MET A 329 -6.95 19.40 -14.70
C MET A 329 -6.82 17.87 -14.78
N LEU A 330 -5.74 17.30 -14.26
CA LEU A 330 -5.53 15.84 -14.23
C LEU A 330 -6.55 15.15 -13.32
N LEU A 331 -6.94 15.75 -12.20
CA LEU A 331 -7.96 15.20 -11.30
C LEU A 331 -9.37 15.27 -11.91
N GLU A 332 -9.69 16.34 -12.65
CA GLU A 332 -10.96 16.45 -13.37
C GLU A 332 -11.05 15.46 -14.53
N SER A 333 -9.92 15.17 -15.16
CA SER A 333 -9.83 14.24 -16.28
C SER A 333 -9.71 12.77 -15.88
N LEU A 334 -10.00 12.36 -14.64
CA LEU A 334 -10.07 10.97 -14.22
C LEU A 334 -11.19 10.25 -15.00
N GLN A 335 -10.87 9.90 -16.24
CA GLN A 335 -11.77 9.22 -17.16
C GLN A 335 -11.75 7.70 -16.92
N LEU A 336 -12.74 7.04 -17.51
CA LEU A 336 -12.96 5.59 -17.40
C LEU A 336 -11.88 4.74 -18.09
N ASP A 337 -10.98 5.35 -18.85
CA ASP A 337 -9.86 4.65 -19.46
C ASP A 337 -8.73 4.43 -18.45
N THR A 338 -8.46 3.17 -18.14
CA THR A 338 -7.42 2.76 -17.18
C THR A 338 -6.02 3.21 -17.57
N HIS A 339 -5.73 3.31 -18.87
CA HIS A 339 -4.40 3.72 -19.34
C HIS A 339 -4.16 5.22 -19.14
N SER A 340 -5.14 6.04 -19.52
CA SER A 340 -5.10 7.49 -19.26
C SER A 340 -5.05 7.78 -17.78
N MET A 341 -5.82 7.04 -16.97
CA MET A 341 -5.84 7.17 -15.53
C MET A 341 -4.50 6.81 -14.88
N THR A 342 -3.84 5.75 -15.35
CA THR A 342 -2.49 5.38 -14.87
C THR A 342 -1.52 6.54 -15.09
N ARG A 343 -1.45 7.07 -16.30
CA ARG A 343 -0.57 8.19 -16.65
C ARG A 343 -0.85 9.44 -15.83
N ASN A 344 -2.14 9.76 -15.62
CA ASN A 344 -2.52 10.93 -14.83
C ASN A 344 -2.14 10.77 -13.35
N LEU A 345 -2.36 9.60 -12.77
CA LEU A 345 -1.96 9.32 -11.39
C LEU A 345 -0.44 9.30 -11.21
N GLU A 346 0.32 8.74 -12.16
CA GLU A 346 1.79 8.80 -12.13
C GLU A 346 2.29 10.25 -12.20
N ARG A 347 1.66 11.07 -13.03
CA ARG A 347 2.01 12.50 -13.09
C ARG A 347 1.67 13.25 -11.80
N ILE A 348 0.51 12.97 -11.20
CA ILE A 348 0.12 13.53 -9.91
C ILE A 348 1.11 13.12 -8.80
N ASP A 349 1.52 11.84 -8.76
CA ASP A 349 2.53 11.34 -7.82
C ASP A 349 3.85 12.10 -7.96
N GLN A 350 4.32 12.31 -9.19
CA GLN A 350 5.52 13.09 -9.47
C GLN A 350 5.39 14.55 -8.97
N LEU A 351 4.28 15.23 -9.27
CA LEU A 351 4.04 16.60 -8.82
C LEU A 351 4.01 16.71 -7.29
N GLN A 352 3.39 15.75 -6.62
CA GLN A 352 3.36 15.68 -5.16
C GLN A 352 4.77 15.44 -4.58
N SER A 353 5.55 14.57 -5.21
CA SER A 353 6.94 14.29 -4.83
C SER A 353 7.84 15.53 -4.96
N ILE A 354 7.72 16.27 -6.07
CA ILE A 354 8.43 17.54 -6.28
C ILE A 354 8.06 18.57 -5.20
N ARG A 355 6.77 18.71 -4.92
CA ARG A 355 6.27 19.64 -3.89
C ARG A 355 6.84 19.33 -2.52
N LEU A 356 6.74 18.06 -2.08
CA LEU A 356 7.26 17.66 -0.77
C LEU A 356 8.77 17.90 -0.67
N LEU A 357 9.52 17.57 -1.72
CA LEU A 357 10.95 17.80 -1.75
C LEU A 357 11.32 19.28 -1.61
N ARG A 358 10.60 20.17 -2.31
CA ARG A 358 10.79 21.62 -2.18
C ARG A 358 10.48 22.09 -0.75
N GLN A 359 9.38 21.61 -0.17
CA GLN A 359 9.02 21.93 1.22
C GLN A 359 10.08 21.48 2.23
N LEU A 360 10.61 20.26 2.11
CA LEU A 360 11.63 19.73 3.01
C LEU A 360 12.97 20.49 2.85
N ARG A 361 13.36 20.84 1.62
CA ARG A 361 14.57 21.65 1.39
C ARG A 361 14.46 23.07 1.97
N ALA A 362 13.29 23.69 1.82
CA ALA A 362 13.05 25.04 2.37
C ALA A 362 13.01 25.05 3.91
N GLY A 363 12.51 23.98 4.53
CA GLY A 363 12.29 23.94 5.98
C GLY A 363 13.45 23.40 6.80
N VAL A 364 14.19 22.40 6.28
CA VAL A 364 15.17 21.63 7.09
C VAL A 364 16.57 21.61 6.47
N ASP A 365 16.80 22.24 5.32
CA ASP A 365 18.00 21.99 4.53
C ASP A 365 18.27 20.48 4.37
N LEU A 366 17.30 19.82 3.72
CA LEU A 366 17.25 18.36 3.61
C LEU A 366 18.57 17.74 3.15
N ASP A 367 19.25 18.38 2.20
CA ASP A 367 20.47 17.83 1.61
C ASP A 367 21.64 17.82 2.60
N ALA A 368 21.74 18.85 3.46
CA ALA A 368 22.69 18.87 4.56
C ALA A 368 22.31 17.86 5.66
N ALA A 369 21.04 17.84 6.04
CA ALA A 369 20.52 16.91 7.04
C ALA A 369 20.77 15.44 6.66
N LEU A 370 20.53 15.07 5.40
CA LEU A 370 20.78 13.70 4.91
C LEU A 370 22.26 13.34 4.94
N ARG A 371 23.14 14.25 4.56
CA ARG A 371 24.60 14.01 4.65
C ARG A 371 25.04 13.79 6.09
N ASP A 372 24.59 14.61 7.02
CA ASP A 372 24.91 14.49 8.44
C ASP A 372 24.38 13.17 9.02
N ILE A 373 23.13 12.82 8.72
CA ILE A 373 22.53 11.56 9.16
C ILE A 373 23.32 10.36 8.61
N HIS A 374 23.65 10.33 7.33
CA HIS A 374 24.44 9.24 6.76
C HIS A 374 25.87 9.19 7.31
N GLN A 375 26.49 10.33 7.57
CA GLN A 375 27.80 10.39 8.22
C GLN A 375 27.77 9.74 9.61
N LEU A 376 26.68 9.97 10.36
CA LEU A 376 26.44 9.35 11.66
C LEU A 376 26.15 7.85 11.54
N ILE A 377 25.25 7.46 10.62
CA ILE A 377 24.87 6.04 10.39
C ILE A 377 26.10 5.19 10.07
N TYR A 378 27.03 5.68 9.25
CA TYR A 378 28.25 4.94 8.94
C TYR A 378 29.31 4.99 10.06
N GLY A 379 29.05 5.69 11.14
CA GLY A 379 29.85 5.69 12.36
C GLY A 379 31.20 6.40 12.28
N LEU A 380 31.49 7.18 11.23
CA LEU A 380 32.79 7.86 11.04
C LEU A 380 33.21 8.70 12.24
N THR A 381 32.25 9.29 12.95
CA THR A 381 32.50 10.16 14.12
C THR A 381 32.38 9.44 15.46
N VAL A 382 31.75 8.26 15.50
CA VAL A 382 31.31 7.60 16.74
C VAL A 382 32.18 6.38 17.09
N ILE A 383 32.66 5.65 16.09
CA ILE A 383 33.29 4.33 16.28
C ILE A 383 34.54 4.40 17.17
N ASN A 384 35.40 5.38 16.99
CA ASN A 384 36.64 5.48 17.80
C ASN A 384 36.33 5.68 19.28
N GLU A 385 35.39 6.56 19.61
CA GLU A 385 34.96 6.79 20.99
C GLU A 385 34.26 5.59 21.59
N LEU A 386 33.44 4.95 20.80
CA LEU A 386 32.76 3.71 21.18
C LEU A 386 33.77 2.62 21.58
N ILE A 387 34.81 2.42 20.78
CA ILE A 387 35.85 1.43 21.06
C ILE A 387 36.60 1.78 22.34
N VAL A 388 37.05 3.04 22.51
CA VAL A 388 37.75 3.47 23.69
C VAL A 388 36.89 3.30 24.95
N PHE A 389 35.63 3.70 24.87
CA PHE A 389 34.70 3.59 26.00
C PHE A 389 34.43 2.12 26.37
N CYS A 390 34.13 1.27 25.37
CA CYS A 390 33.86 -0.15 25.62
C CYS A 390 35.09 -0.90 26.13
N LYS A 391 36.28 -0.62 25.65
CA LYS A 391 37.51 -1.20 26.18
C LYS A 391 37.73 -0.86 27.66
N LYS A 392 37.47 0.39 28.06
CA LYS A 392 37.62 0.84 29.42
C LYS A 392 36.61 0.24 30.38
N GLU A 393 35.33 0.29 30.00
CA GLU A 393 34.21 -0.03 30.91
C GLU A 393 33.69 -1.46 30.78
N TYR A 394 33.88 -2.10 29.61
CA TYR A 394 33.26 -3.37 29.26
C TYR A 394 34.19 -4.37 28.60
N SER A 395 35.49 -4.35 28.91
CA SER A 395 36.48 -5.24 28.30
C SER A 395 36.13 -6.73 28.41
N SER A 396 35.53 -7.14 29.52
CA SER A 396 35.10 -8.54 29.74
C SER A 396 33.84 -8.94 28.96
N LEU A 397 33.05 -7.97 28.49
CA LEU A 397 31.79 -8.22 27.79
C LEU A 397 31.97 -8.33 26.27
N ILE A 398 33.02 -7.76 25.73
CA ILE A 398 33.27 -7.67 24.28
C ILE A 398 33.22 -9.04 23.61
N PHE A 399 33.83 -10.05 24.24
CA PHE A 399 33.94 -11.43 23.72
C PHE A 399 32.90 -12.40 24.29
N GLN A 400 31.85 -11.89 24.96
CA GLN A 400 30.80 -12.75 25.48
C GLN A 400 29.62 -12.84 24.51
N PRO A 401 28.93 -13.99 24.47
CA PRO A 401 27.70 -14.13 23.73
C PRO A 401 26.64 -13.15 24.21
N ILE A 402 25.72 -12.76 23.29
CA ILE A 402 24.63 -11.87 23.61
C ILE A 402 23.66 -12.56 24.58
N GLU A 403 23.53 -12.03 25.78
CA GLU A 403 22.55 -12.46 26.78
C GLU A 403 21.45 -11.40 26.96
N GLN A 404 20.25 -11.85 27.37
CA GLN A 404 19.07 -10.99 27.49
C GLN A 404 19.23 -9.78 28.44
N ASN A 405 20.18 -9.84 29.38
CA ASN A 405 20.34 -8.81 30.41
C ASN A 405 21.18 -7.58 30.00
N LYS A 406 21.61 -7.49 28.73
CA LYS A 406 22.51 -6.42 28.26
C LYS A 406 21.81 -5.12 27.85
N LYS A 407 20.49 -5.03 27.89
CA LYS A 407 19.75 -3.82 27.56
C LYS A 407 20.25 -2.58 28.34
N ARG A 408 20.49 -2.72 29.65
CA ARG A 408 21.01 -1.64 30.50
C ARG A 408 22.43 -1.19 30.08
N THR A 409 23.26 -2.11 29.60
CA THR A 409 24.60 -1.80 29.11
C THR A 409 24.51 -0.98 27.83
N ILE A 410 23.65 -1.36 26.91
CA ILE A 410 23.42 -0.64 25.66
C ILE A 410 22.85 0.75 25.90
N GLU A 411 21.89 0.89 26.82
CA GLU A 411 21.34 2.18 27.24
C GLU A 411 22.45 3.10 27.83
N ARG A 412 23.38 2.54 28.63
CA ARG A 412 24.52 3.30 29.15
C ARG A 412 25.49 3.74 28.04
N ILE A 413 25.77 2.86 27.07
CA ILE A 413 26.60 3.20 25.91
C ILE A 413 25.93 4.30 25.10
N SER A 414 24.64 4.17 24.80
CA SER A 414 23.87 5.19 24.07
C SER A 414 23.88 6.54 24.79
N ASN A 415 23.60 6.54 26.09
CA ASN A 415 23.60 7.76 26.88
C ASN A 415 24.97 8.43 26.94
N ARG A 416 26.06 7.64 27.02
CA ARG A 416 27.42 8.20 27.11
C ARG A 416 27.93 8.70 25.77
N ILE A 417 27.76 7.95 24.72
CA ILE A 417 28.36 8.21 23.40
C ILE A 417 27.49 9.14 22.56
N LEU A 418 26.17 8.89 22.53
CA LEU A 418 25.25 9.63 21.69
C LEU A 418 24.65 10.83 22.44
N HIS A 419 24.04 10.59 23.58
CA HIS A 419 23.28 11.62 24.31
C HIS A 419 24.14 12.55 25.17
N GLY A 420 25.35 12.15 25.56
CA GLY A 420 26.31 13.02 26.21
C GLY A 420 26.76 14.21 25.36
N ARG A 421 26.65 14.09 24.05
CA ARG A 421 26.97 15.12 23.06
C ARG A 421 25.78 15.99 22.65
N LEU A 422 24.58 15.73 23.13
CA LEU A 422 23.39 16.54 22.86
C LEU A 422 23.48 18.00 23.37
N GLN A 423 24.43 18.28 24.20
CA GLN A 423 24.70 19.66 24.68
C GLN A 423 25.49 20.52 23.67
N GLU A 424 26.03 19.90 22.61
CA GLU A 424 26.68 20.61 21.53
C GLU A 424 25.65 20.84 20.42
N ASP A 425 25.28 22.10 20.17
CA ASP A 425 24.29 22.55 19.18
C ASP A 425 24.59 22.16 17.71
N TYR A 426 25.61 21.34 17.47
CA TYR A 426 26.14 21.04 16.15
C TYR A 426 25.41 19.89 15.40
N TYR A 427 24.65 19.01 16.08
CA TYR A 427 24.01 17.87 15.42
C TYR A 427 22.60 17.61 15.97
N PRO A 428 21.56 18.23 15.39
CA PRO A 428 20.19 18.11 15.90
C PRO A 428 19.62 16.68 15.83
N PHE A 429 20.25 15.79 15.06
CA PHE A 429 19.76 14.42 14.82
C PHE A 429 20.25 13.37 15.82
N TRP A 430 21.23 13.67 16.69
CA TRP A 430 21.76 12.72 17.68
C TRP A 430 20.68 12.09 18.56
N LYS A 431 19.64 12.80 18.90
CA LYS A 431 18.52 12.34 19.73
C LYS A 431 17.71 11.19 19.11
N TYR A 432 17.83 10.98 17.80
CA TYR A 432 17.13 9.94 17.07
C TYR A 432 17.98 8.68 16.86
N PHE A 433 19.22 8.67 17.33
CA PHE A 433 20.12 7.52 17.26
C PHE A 433 20.16 6.80 18.60
N ASN A 434 20.19 5.46 18.52
CA ASN A 434 20.41 4.58 19.66
C ASN A 434 21.27 3.40 19.23
N PHE A 435 22.04 2.84 20.17
CA PHE A 435 22.66 1.55 19.95
C PHE A 435 21.68 0.43 20.27
N ASP A 436 21.77 -0.67 19.54
CA ASP A 436 21.00 -1.89 19.75
C ASP A 436 21.86 -3.12 19.42
N LEU A 437 21.33 -4.32 19.66
CA LEU A 437 21.97 -5.58 19.31
C LEU A 437 21.26 -6.24 18.15
N ALA A 438 22.01 -6.52 17.09
CA ALA A 438 21.53 -7.32 15.97
C ALA A 438 21.78 -8.81 16.25
N TYR A 439 20.77 -9.63 15.99
CA TYR A 439 20.82 -11.08 16.22
C TYR A 439 21.10 -11.87 14.94
N ASP A 440 21.15 -11.20 13.81
CA ASP A 440 21.48 -11.77 12.50
C ASP A 440 23.00 -11.84 12.30
N ASN A 441 23.45 -12.78 11.48
CA ASN A 441 24.86 -12.85 11.10
C ASN A 441 25.16 -11.78 10.05
N LEU A 442 26.14 -10.93 10.32
CA LEU A 442 26.49 -9.79 9.47
C LEU A 442 26.86 -10.22 8.04
N MET A 443 27.68 -11.27 7.89
CA MET A 443 28.17 -11.68 6.57
C MET A 443 27.06 -12.27 5.71
N LEU A 444 26.15 -13.07 6.30
CA LEU A 444 24.96 -13.55 5.60
C LEU A 444 24.05 -12.39 5.20
N SER A 445 23.81 -11.46 6.11
CA SER A 445 22.94 -10.31 5.81
C SER A 445 23.49 -9.41 4.70
N LEU A 446 24.83 -9.24 4.60
CA LEU A 446 25.47 -8.51 3.50
C LEU A 446 25.26 -9.21 2.14
N CYS A 447 25.30 -10.53 2.13
CA CYS A 447 25.05 -11.32 0.92
C CYS A 447 23.57 -11.34 0.54
N ASP A 448 22.67 -11.56 1.50
CA ASP A 448 21.21 -11.59 1.28
C ASP A 448 20.65 -10.27 0.75
N LYS A 449 21.25 -9.15 1.16
CA LYS A 449 20.89 -7.81 0.66
C LYS A 449 21.61 -7.43 -0.64
N ASN A 450 22.36 -8.33 -1.24
CA ASN A 450 23.16 -8.09 -2.45
C ASN A 450 24.18 -6.93 -2.32
N ILE A 451 24.57 -6.58 -1.12
CA ILE A 451 25.62 -5.61 -0.85
C ILE A 451 26.99 -6.26 -1.13
N CYS A 452 27.11 -7.56 -0.88
CA CYS A 452 28.21 -8.42 -1.28
C CYS A 452 27.71 -9.53 -2.22
N SER A 453 28.43 -9.78 -3.31
CA SER A 453 28.03 -10.73 -4.37
C SER A 453 29.09 -11.81 -4.59
N GLY A 454 28.77 -12.84 -5.39
CA GLY A 454 29.73 -13.82 -5.86
C GLY A 454 30.05 -14.98 -4.89
N GLY A 455 29.22 -15.16 -3.87
CA GLY A 455 29.32 -16.25 -2.90
C GLY A 455 28.66 -15.90 -1.58
N ALA A 456 28.63 -16.86 -0.66
CA ALA A 456 28.20 -16.68 0.72
C ALA A 456 29.11 -17.48 1.65
N PRO A 457 29.30 -17.07 2.91
CA PRO A 457 30.05 -17.82 3.87
C PRO A 457 29.40 -19.17 4.16
N ASP A 458 30.23 -20.19 4.43
CA ASP A 458 29.71 -21.45 4.93
C ASP A 458 29.08 -21.24 6.31
N PRO A 459 27.78 -21.59 6.50
CA PRO A 459 27.11 -21.44 7.77
C PRO A 459 27.82 -22.09 8.97
N ASN A 460 28.58 -23.16 8.71
CA ASN A 460 29.32 -23.89 9.74
C ASN A 460 30.60 -23.16 10.20
N GLN A 461 31.09 -22.22 9.42
CA GLN A 461 32.29 -21.42 9.72
C GLN A 461 31.97 -20.05 10.33
N LEU A 462 30.67 -19.76 10.50
CA LEU A 462 30.25 -18.49 11.06
C LEU A 462 30.42 -18.46 12.58
N GLU A 463 30.97 -17.37 13.06
CA GLU A 463 31.04 -17.12 14.50
C GLU A 463 29.64 -16.90 15.08
N GLY A 464 29.42 -17.33 16.32
CA GLY A 464 28.24 -17.00 17.09
C GLY A 464 28.14 -15.50 17.31
N ASN A 465 26.92 -15.04 17.62
CA ASN A 465 26.67 -13.64 17.90
C ASN A 465 27.31 -13.20 19.22
N MET A 466 28.47 -12.57 19.12
CA MET A 466 29.21 -11.98 20.22
C MET A 466 28.82 -10.48 20.34
N PHE A 467 29.12 -9.86 21.47
CA PHE A 467 28.80 -8.45 21.67
C PHE A 467 29.46 -7.54 20.61
N TYR A 468 30.74 -7.79 20.29
CA TYR A 468 31.50 -6.96 19.34
C TYR A 468 30.97 -7.02 17.89
N ASN A 469 30.38 -8.16 17.48
CA ASN A 469 29.87 -8.34 16.11
C ASN A 469 28.37 -8.04 15.98
N SER A 470 27.69 -7.82 17.08
CA SER A 470 26.26 -7.64 17.15
C SER A 470 25.81 -6.20 17.45
N LEU A 471 26.73 -5.37 17.98
CA LEU A 471 26.40 -3.99 18.28
C LEU A 471 26.12 -3.22 16.99
N THR A 472 24.96 -2.61 16.90
CA THR A 472 24.51 -1.83 15.75
C THR A 472 24.03 -0.46 16.16
N LEU A 473 24.08 0.47 15.22
CA LEU A 473 23.54 1.82 15.39
C LEU A 473 22.18 1.88 14.67
N VAL A 474 21.14 2.21 15.42
CA VAL A 474 19.76 2.32 14.92
C VAL A 474 19.38 3.78 14.87
N PHE A 475 18.85 4.20 13.74
CA PHE A 475 18.28 5.52 13.53
C PHE A 475 16.77 5.42 13.46
N SER A 476 16.07 6.17 14.31
CA SER A 476 14.61 6.28 14.28
C SER A 476 14.25 7.65 13.70
N PRO A 477 13.99 7.76 12.40
CA PRO A 477 13.78 9.05 11.76
C PRO A 477 12.61 9.80 12.41
N PRO A 478 12.72 11.14 12.53
CA PRO A 478 11.57 11.95 12.89
C PRO A 478 10.49 11.79 11.80
N SER A 479 9.23 11.99 12.20
CA SER A 479 8.09 11.79 11.30
C SER A 479 8.19 12.53 9.97
N GLU A 480 8.91 13.64 9.93
CA GLU A 480 9.15 14.49 8.76
C GLU A 480 10.10 13.85 7.73
N LEU A 481 11.00 13.00 8.19
CA LEU A 481 12.01 12.32 7.36
C LEU A 481 11.71 10.85 7.13
N GLU A 482 10.69 10.28 7.78
CA GLU A 482 10.35 8.85 7.70
C GLU A 482 10.13 8.35 6.26
N ARG A 483 9.57 9.22 5.41
CA ARG A 483 9.36 8.90 3.99
C ARG A 483 10.58 9.08 3.11
N VAL A 484 11.51 9.91 3.53
CA VAL A 484 12.74 10.18 2.79
C VAL A 484 13.82 9.16 3.14
N ILE A 485 13.79 8.66 4.39
CA ILE A 485 14.72 7.65 4.91
C ILE A 485 13.92 6.42 5.36
N PRO A 486 13.53 5.52 4.45
CA PRO A 486 12.83 4.29 4.79
C PRO A 486 13.67 3.38 5.73
N SER A 487 12.99 2.63 6.60
CA SER A 487 13.63 1.70 7.55
C SER A 487 14.52 0.64 6.87
N GLU A 488 14.19 0.26 5.63
CA GLU A 488 14.98 -0.66 4.83
C GLU A 488 16.39 -0.11 4.56
N ILE A 489 16.48 1.16 4.15
CA ILE A 489 17.76 1.83 3.90
C ILE A 489 18.57 1.93 5.19
N ILE A 490 17.93 2.27 6.30
CA ILE A 490 18.58 2.32 7.61
C ILE A 490 19.19 0.97 7.97
N SER A 491 18.45 -0.12 7.74
CA SER A 491 18.94 -1.47 8.00
C SER A 491 20.13 -1.84 7.12
N GLU A 492 20.15 -1.46 5.85
CA GLU A 492 21.26 -1.70 4.93
C GLU A 492 22.51 -0.87 5.31
N CYS A 493 22.31 0.40 5.67
CA CYS A 493 23.39 1.25 6.16
C CYS A 493 24.00 0.72 7.48
N SER A 494 23.17 0.16 8.37
CA SER A 494 23.62 -0.41 9.63
C SER A 494 24.53 -1.63 9.45
N LEU A 495 24.40 -2.39 8.35
CA LEU A 495 25.32 -3.48 8.02
C LEU A 495 26.74 -2.95 7.73
N ILE A 496 26.85 -1.82 7.02
CA ILE A 496 28.16 -1.18 6.78
C ILE A 496 28.75 -0.66 8.08
N PHE A 497 27.93 -0.07 8.96
CA PHE A 497 28.39 0.33 10.29
C PHE A 497 28.96 -0.85 11.09
N ARG A 498 28.24 -1.96 11.15
CA ARG A 498 28.69 -3.18 11.87
C ARG A 498 30.00 -3.71 11.30
N PHE A 499 30.13 -3.76 9.97
CA PHE A 499 31.37 -4.20 9.33
C PHE A 499 32.54 -3.24 9.64
N TYR A 500 32.30 -1.94 9.55
CA TYR A 500 33.33 -0.95 9.88
C TYR A 500 33.72 -1.00 11.37
N LEU A 501 32.75 -1.24 12.24
CA LEU A 501 33.00 -1.41 13.68
C LEU A 501 33.86 -2.65 13.97
N GLN A 502 33.56 -3.80 13.35
CA GLN A 502 34.37 -5.02 13.49
C GLN A 502 35.82 -4.79 13.04
N LEU A 503 36.00 -4.14 11.89
CA LEU A 503 37.31 -3.80 11.36
C LEU A 503 38.09 -2.87 12.30
N ALA A 504 37.43 -1.88 12.85
CA ALA A 504 38.03 -0.93 13.80
C ALA A 504 38.37 -1.61 15.15
N TRP A 505 37.54 -2.54 15.63
CA TRP A 505 37.84 -3.39 16.78
C TRP A 505 39.10 -4.23 16.57
N ALA A 506 39.16 -4.94 15.43
CA ALA A 506 40.30 -5.75 15.07
C ALA A 506 41.62 -4.95 15.09
N LEU A 507 41.61 -3.79 14.45
CA LEU A 507 42.75 -2.87 14.44
C LEU A 507 43.13 -2.37 15.83
N SER A 508 42.15 -2.06 16.65
CA SER A 508 42.40 -1.61 18.02
C SER A 508 43.02 -2.70 18.90
N MET A 509 42.62 -3.99 18.71
CA MET A 509 43.21 -5.12 19.41
C MET A 509 44.65 -5.38 18.97
N LEU A 510 44.90 -5.35 17.64
CA LEU A 510 46.26 -5.50 17.12
C LEU A 510 47.18 -4.36 17.54
N ALA A 511 46.68 -3.14 17.64
CA ALA A 511 47.45 -1.99 18.13
C ALA A 511 47.88 -2.18 19.60
N ASP A 512 46.97 -2.64 20.46
CA ASP A 512 47.32 -2.98 21.85
C ASP A 512 48.39 -4.06 21.91
N ARG A 513 48.24 -5.12 21.09
CA ARG A 513 49.23 -6.19 21.01
C ARG A 513 50.58 -5.71 20.50
N MET A 514 50.62 -4.84 19.50
CA MET A 514 51.84 -4.22 19.00
C MET A 514 52.55 -3.38 20.09
N PHE A 515 51.75 -2.67 20.91
CA PHE A 515 52.28 -1.91 22.02
C PHE A 515 52.93 -2.81 23.08
N GLU A 516 52.27 -3.89 23.48
CA GLU A 516 52.80 -4.90 24.40
C GLU A 516 54.13 -5.52 23.89
N LEU A 517 54.16 -5.91 22.61
CA LEU A 517 55.35 -6.47 21.97
C LEU A 517 56.54 -5.47 21.87
N ARG A 518 56.25 -4.14 21.83
CA ARG A 518 57.29 -3.11 21.81
C ARG A 518 57.88 -2.80 23.20
N HIS A 519 57.08 -3.02 24.25
CA HIS A 519 57.45 -2.76 25.64
C HIS A 519 57.38 -4.02 26.49
N PRO A 520 58.28 -5.04 26.23
CA PRO A 520 58.28 -6.26 27.01
C PRO A 520 58.60 -5.96 28.48
N LEU A 521 57.92 -6.69 29.37
CA LEU A 521 58.20 -6.59 30.81
C LEU A 521 59.69 -6.91 31.12
N PRO A 522 60.28 -6.24 32.13
CA PRO A 522 61.74 -6.34 32.41
C PRO A 522 62.28 -7.75 32.69
N SER A 523 61.41 -8.73 32.90
CA SER A 523 61.77 -10.13 33.20
C SER A 523 62.34 -10.94 32.02
N HIS A 524 62.15 -10.49 30.76
CA HIS A 524 62.59 -11.17 29.55
C HIS A 524 63.66 -10.38 28.80
N ARG A 525 64.94 -10.52 29.19
CA ARG A 525 66.08 -9.95 28.47
C ARG A 525 66.55 -10.93 27.37
N GLY A 526 65.89 -10.91 26.25
CA GLY A 526 66.30 -11.61 25.04
C GLY A 526 65.14 -11.72 24.04
N TYR A 527 65.30 -11.12 22.86
CA TYR A 527 64.34 -11.32 21.79
C TYR A 527 64.33 -12.80 21.34
N SER A 528 63.31 -13.53 21.73
CA SER A 528 63.13 -14.90 21.19
C SER A 528 62.74 -14.81 19.69
N ARG A 529 63.14 -15.84 18.94
CA ARG A 529 62.75 -15.97 17.53
C ARG A 529 61.21 -15.88 17.38
N GLU A 530 60.53 -16.41 18.34
CA GLU A 530 59.04 -16.42 18.42
C GLU A 530 58.47 -15.02 18.59
N GLU A 531 59.05 -14.15 19.43
CA GLU A 531 58.59 -12.77 19.56
C GLU A 531 58.80 -11.94 18.28
N ALA A 532 59.89 -12.24 17.54
CA ALA A 532 60.14 -11.60 16.25
C ALA A 532 59.09 -12.05 15.20
N GLN A 533 58.71 -13.32 15.20
CA GLN A 533 57.64 -13.82 14.35
C GLN A 533 56.29 -13.26 14.73
N GLN A 534 55.94 -13.20 16.01
CA GLN A 534 54.69 -12.55 16.47
C GLN A 534 54.61 -11.09 16.02
N ARG A 535 55.69 -10.33 16.17
CA ARG A 535 55.74 -8.94 15.69
C ARG A 535 55.49 -8.85 14.19
N HIS A 536 56.13 -9.71 13.42
CA HIS A 536 55.98 -9.73 11.97
C HIS A 536 54.51 -9.99 11.57
N VAL A 537 53.92 -11.07 12.09
CA VAL A 537 52.53 -11.45 11.83
C VAL A 537 51.55 -10.33 12.24
N THR A 538 51.70 -9.82 13.48
CA THR A 538 50.83 -8.74 14.00
C THR A 538 50.95 -7.47 13.15
N ASN A 539 52.14 -7.07 12.75
CA ASN A 539 52.34 -5.90 11.89
C ASN A 539 51.75 -6.09 10.49
N THR A 540 51.89 -7.28 9.91
CA THR A 540 51.32 -7.61 8.59
C THR A 540 49.79 -7.53 8.63
N MET A 541 49.15 -8.20 9.61
CA MET A 541 47.70 -8.15 9.82
C MET A 541 47.20 -6.71 10.01
N PHE A 542 47.88 -5.94 10.89
CA PHE A 542 47.54 -4.56 11.15
C PHE A 542 47.61 -3.72 9.88
N SER A 543 48.65 -3.85 9.09
CA SER A 543 48.84 -3.09 7.84
C SER A 543 47.78 -3.41 6.82
N LEU A 544 47.41 -4.68 6.64
CA LEU A 544 46.37 -5.12 5.71
C LEU A 544 44.99 -4.58 6.12
N LEU A 545 44.61 -4.76 7.40
CA LEU A 545 43.33 -4.27 7.92
C LEU A 545 43.24 -2.74 7.92
N GLN A 546 44.36 -2.05 8.20
CA GLN A 546 44.44 -0.59 8.13
C GLN A 546 44.23 -0.09 6.69
N MET A 547 44.80 -0.75 5.70
CA MET A 547 44.57 -0.45 4.29
C MET A 547 43.09 -0.63 3.92
N CYS A 548 42.44 -1.72 4.37
CA CYS A 548 41.00 -1.93 4.16
C CYS A 548 40.16 -0.84 4.84
N GLN A 549 40.48 -0.46 6.08
CA GLN A 549 39.79 0.61 6.78
C GLN A 549 39.93 1.96 6.07
N GLN A 550 41.12 2.29 5.58
CA GLN A 550 41.36 3.52 4.83
C GLN A 550 40.56 3.54 3.52
N LYS A 551 40.56 2.44 2.75
CA LYS A 551 39.75 2.31 1.52
C LYS A 551 38.25 2.46 1.82
N LEU A 552 37.76 1.80 2.87
CA LEU A 552 36.35 1.87 3.27
C LEU A 552 35.99 3.29 3.73
N THR A 553 36.80 3.92 4.55
CA THR A 553 36.62 5.32 4.98
C THR A 553 36.59 6.27 3.79
N GLN A 554 37.50 6.10 2.82
CA GLN A 554 37.53 6.90 1.61
C GLN A 554 36.29 6.65 0.76
N ALA A 555 35.84 5.40 0.63
CA ALA A 555 34.62 5.06 -0.09
C ALA A 555 33.38 5.74 0.51
N ILE A 556 33.25 5.74 1.84
CA ILE A 556 32.14 6.42 2.53
C ILE A 556 32.19 7.92 2.25
N LYS A 557 33.36 8.55 2.37
CA LYS A 557 33.51 10.00 2.10
C LYS A 557 33.17 10.36 0.66
N VAL A 558 33.61 9.55 -0.31
CA VAL A 558 33.32 9.77 -1.73
C VAL A 558 31.80 9.59 -2.00
N ALA A 559 31.20 8.55 -1.43
CA ALA A 559 29.76 8.29 -1.57
C ALA A 559 28.92 9.46 -1.04
N LEU A 560 29.27 9.97 0.15
CA LEU A 560 28.56 11.10 0.75
C LEU A 560 28.80 12.44 0.00
N ALA A 561 29.97 12.62 -0.59
CA ALA A 561 30.26 13.80 -1.40
C ALA A 561 29.50 13.79 -2.73
N GLN A 562 29.22 12.61 -3.27
CA GLN A 562 28.44 12.42 -4.51
C GLN A 562 26.93 12.34 -4.26
N PHE A 563 26.50 12.42 -3.01
CA PHE A 563 25.06 12.37 -2.70
C PHE A 563 24.32 13.46 -3.48
N PRO A 564 23.16 13.12 -4.12
CA PRO A 564 22.59 13.93 -5.18
C PRO A 564 22.01 15.24 -4.67
N ASN A 565 22.72 16.32 -4.90
CA ASN A 565 22.21 17.69 -4.78
C ASN A 565 21.21 18.04 -5.90
N GLN A 566 21.10 17.17 -6.93
CA GLN A 566 20.31 17.41 -8.15
C GLN A 566 19.00 16.62 -8.22
N ALA A 567 18.65 15.87 -7.18
CA ALA A 567 17.39 15.14 -7.16
C ALA A 567 16.20 16.11 -7.23
N THR A 568 15.28 15.81 -8.13
CA THR A 568 14.05 16.58 -8.34
C THR A 568 12.83 15.94 -7.68
N THR A 569 12.90 14.64 -7.36
CA THR A 569 11.84 13.87 -6.70
C THR A 569 12.37 13.11 -5.49
N ILE A 570 11.46 12.75 -4.57
CA ILE A 570 11.82 11.96 -3.38
C ILE A 570 12.28 10.57 -3.76
N GLU A 571 11.69 9.96 -4.77
CA GLU A 571 12.08 8.65 -5.27
C GLU A 571 13.54 8.64 -5.72
N GLN A 572 14.00 9.69 -6.37
CA GLN A 572 15.41 9.83 -6.76
C GLN A 572 16.33 9.89 -5.55
N ILE A 573 15.91 10.57 -4.47
CA ILE A 573 16.67 10.59 -3.21
C ILE A 573 16.70 9.22 -2.57
N ILE A 574 15.56 8.51 -2.52
CA ILE A 574 15.47 7.16 -1.96
C ILE A 574 16.35 6.18 -2.75
N HIS A 575 16.29 6.22 -4.08
CA HIS A 575 17.15 5.39 -4.92
C HIS A 575 18.63 5.69 -4.70
N ALA A 576 19.00 6.96 -4.67
CA ALA A 576 20.36 7.35 -4.42
C ALA A 576 20.87 6.88 -3.05
N GLN A 577 20.04 6.92 -2.00
CA GLN A 577 20.38 6.38 -0.68
C GLN A 577 20.55 4.86 -0.69
N ARG A 578 19.68 4.14 -1.41
CA ARG A 578 19.76 2.68 -1.55
C ARG A 578 21.03 2.22 -2.24
N ASP A 579 21.54 3.01 -3.17
CA ASP A 579 22.76 2.68 -3.91
C ASP A 579 24.04 2.92 -3.10
N ILE A 580 23.99 3.73 -2.04
CA ILE A 580 25.18 4.10 -1.23
C ILE A 580 25.89 2.87 -0.62
N PRO A 581 25.24 1.93 0.08
CA PRO A 581 25.91 0.78 0.66
C PRO A 581 26.64 -0.07 -0.38
N TYR A 582 25.99 -0.34 -1.51
CA TYR A 582 26.61 -1.08 -2.61
C TYR A 582 27.79 -0.32 -3.20
N PHE A 583 27.67 1.00 -3.42
CA PHE A 583 28.75 1.86 -3.92
C PHE A 583 29.95 1.84 -2.98
N ILE A 584 29.73 1.93 -1.67
CA ILE A 584 30.80 1.89 -0.65
C ILE A 584 31.58 0.57 -0.76
N MET A 585 30.89 -0.56 -0.80
CA MET A 585 31.52 -1.87 -0.90
C MET A 585 32.25 -2.07 -2.23
N LYS A 586 31.68 -1.60 -3.33
CA LYS A 586 32.29 -1.66 -4.66
C LYS A 586 33.55 -0.79 -4.75
N PHE A 587 33.49 0.45 -4.27
CA PHE A 587 34.62 1.37 -4.32
C PHE A 587 35.75 0.95 -3.38
N SER A 588 35.42 0.35 -2.23
CA SER A 588 36.43 -0.25 -1.33
C SER A 588 37.04 -1.53 -1.87
N GLY A 589 36.46 -2.13 -2.92
CA GLY A 589 36.88 -3.40 -3.49
C GLY A 589 36.36 -4.62 -2.74
N LEU A 590 35.43 -4.47 -1.80
CA LEU A 590 34.91 -5.52 -0.90
C LEU A 590 33.52 -6.02 -1.31
N HIS A 591 33.03 -5.70 -2.51
CA HIS A 591 31.71 -6.08 -3.00
C HIS A 591 31.62 -7.55 -3.47
N GLU A 592 32.74 -8.23 -3.64
CA GLU A 592 32.80 -9.66 -4.00
C GLU A 592 33.24 -10.50 -2.81
N TRP A 593 32.54 -11.60 -2.54
CA TRP A 593 32.86 -12.48 -1.43
C TRP A 593 34.31 -12.96 -1.43
N LYS A 594 34.86 -13.30 -2.60
CA LYS A 594 36.27 -13.74 -2.75
C LYS A 594 37.28 -12.71 -2.21
N ARG A 595 36.95 -11.43 -2.22
CA ARG A 595 37.79 -10.35 -1.69
C ARG A 595 37.47 -10.02 -0.24
N MET A 596 36.23 -10.25 0.16
CA MET A 596 35.72 -9.99 1.50
C MET A 596 36.17 -11.12 2.48
N GLU A 597 36.17 -12.37 2.04
CA GLU A 597 36.49 -13.54 2.84
C GLU A 597 37.87 -13.45 3.52
N PRO A 598 38.98 -13.08 2.80
CA PRO A 598 40.28 -12.88 3.43
C PRO A 598 40.28 -11.79 4.52
N VAL A 599 39.55 -10.69 4.30
CA VAL A 599 39.43 -9.62 5.30
C VAL A 599 38.68 -10.10 6.53
N TYR A 600 37.61 -10.87 6.33
CA TYR A 600 36.82 -11.43 7.41
C TYR A 600 37.64 -12.45 8.22
N GLU A 601 38.44 -13.28 7.56
CA GLU A 601 39.38 -14.19 8.23
C GLU A 601 40.43 -13.40 9.04
N LEU A 602 41.02 -12.34 8.50
CA LEU A 602 41.96 -11.49 9.26
C LEU A 602 41.31 -10.86 10.48
N ILE A 603 40.07 -10.41 10.37
CA ILE A 603 39.30 -9.90 11.51
C ILE A 603 39.17 -10.98 12.59
N LYS A 604 38.78 -12.19 12.25
CA LYS A 604 38.68 -13.31 13.18
C LYS A 604 40.03 -13.62 13.86
N LEU A 605 41.06 -13.77 13.06
CA LEU A 605 42.40 -14.05 13.56
C LEU A 605 42.91 -12.95 14.51
N SER A 606 42.56 -11.69 14.28
CA SER A 606 42.95 -10.61 15.18
C SER A 606 42.37 -10.73 16.58
N PHE A 607 41.17 -11.29 16.74
CA PHE A 607 40.57 -11.57 18.04
C PHE A 607 41.21 -12.74 18.78
N PHE A 608 41.74 -13.72 18.07
CA PHE A 608 42.54 -14.81 18.68
C PHE A 608 43.91 -14.34 19.17
N CYS A 609 44.44 -13.25 18.63
CA CYS A 609 45.72 -12.69 19.00
C CYS A 609 45.72 -11.89 20.32
N THR A 610 44.63 -11.91 21.07
CA THR A 610 44.45 -11.10 22.30
C THR A 610 45.29 -11.60 23.47
N SER A 611 45.62 -12.91 23.56
CA SER A 611 46.50 -13.45 24.57
C SER A 611 47.83 -13.93 23.95
N GLY A 612 48.96 -13.52 24.56
CA GLY A 612 50.29 -13.89 24.06
C GLY A 612 50.58 -15.39 24.10
N GLU A 613 50.03 -16.09 25.09
CA GLU A 613 50.20 -17.54 25.24
C GLU A 613 49.41 -18.36 24.23
N GLU A 614 48.18 -17.91 23.91
CA GLU A 614 47.33 -18.56 22.89
C GLU A 614 47.91 -18.33 21.49
N MET A 615 48.39 -17.13 21.22
CA MET A 615 49.03 -16.81 19.96
C MET A 615 50.29 -17.66 19.71
N LEU A 616 51.09 -17.95 20.74
CA LEU A 616 52.29 -18.78 20.61
C LEU A 616 51.98 -20.25 20.19
N LYS A 617 50.86 -20.78 20.63
CA LYS A 617 50.44 -22.15 20.30
C LYS A 617 50.04 -22.29 18.83
N VAL A 618 49.55 -21.25 18.20
CA VAL A 618 48.97 -21.24 16.84
C VAL A 618 49.87 -20.48 15.86
N LEU A 619 50.98 -19.92 16.31
CA LEU A 619 51.85 -19.01 15.55
C LEU A 619 52.30 -19.55 14.16
N PRO A 620 52.76 -20.81 14.01
CA PRO A 620 53.15 -21.29 12.69
C PRO A 620 52.00 -21.37 11.68
N ASP A 621 50.83 -21.82 12.14
CA ASP A 621 49.64 -21.94 11.31
C ASP A 621 49.07 -20.52 10.99
N LEU A 622 49.12 -19.61 11.97
CA LEU A 622 48.71 -18.23 11.81
C LEU A 622 49.59 -17.51 10.77
N GLN A 623 50.91 -17.70 10.83
CA GLN A 623 51.84 -17.12 9.86
C GLN A 623 51.55 -17.63 8.45
N SER A 624 51.41 -18.94 8.26
CA SER A 624 51.10 -19.54 6.96
C SER A 624 49.79 -18.98 6.39
N ARG A 625 48.77 -18.85 7.24
CA ARG A 625 47.47 -18.32 6.86
C ARG A 625 47.52 -16.85 6.48
N VAL A 626 48.26 -16.02 7.22
CA VAL A 626 48.44 -14.59 6.93
C VAL A 626 49.23 -14.39 5.63
N ASP A 627 50.24 -15.23 5.38
CA ASP A 627 51.01 -15.17 4.14
C ASP A 627 50.15 -15.58 2.92
N GLU A 628 49.30 -16.62 3.04
CA GLU A 628 48.30 -16.96 2.01
C GLU A 628 47.33 -15.80 1.72
N ILE A 629 46.79 -15.17 2.76
CA ILE A 629 45.92 -14.02 2.63
C ILE A 629 46.65 -12.85 1.97
N LEU A 630 47.89 -12.59 2.33
CA LEU A 630 48.74 -11.57 1.71
C LEU A 630 48.92 -11.83 0.20
N GLU A 631 49.20 -13.06 -0.20
CA GLU A 631 49.30 -13.45 -1.60
C GLU A 631 47.97 -13.24 -2.37
N GLN A 632 46.85 -13.60 -1.76
CA GLN A 632 45.52 -13.33 -2.32
C GLN A 632 45.26 -11.84 -2.51
N PHE A 633 45.64 -11.00 -1.54
CA PHE A 633 45.55 -9.55 -1.67
C PHE A 633 46.44 -8.99 -2.79
N MET A 634 47.66 -9.53 -2.92
CA MET A 634 48.61 -9.06 -3.95
C MET A 634 48.24 -9.55 -5.34
N SER A 635 47.63 -10.74 -5.47
CA SER A 635 47.17 -11.26 -6.77
C SER A 635 45.86 -10.67 -7.25
N GLY A 636 45.06 -10.05 -6.38
CA GLY A 636 43.77 -9.44 -6.68
C GLY A 636 43.83 -7.92 -6.96
N VAL A 637 45.01 -7.32 -6.88
CA VAL A 637 45.30 -5.93 -7.26
C VAL A 637 45.85 -5.93 -8.68
#